data_22dd44dcd2bec12addea5715cf1a4bcb
#
_entry.id   22dd44dcd2bec12addea5715cf1a4bcb
#
_cell.length_a   1.000
_cell.length_b   1.000
_cell.length_c   1.000
_cell.angle_alpha   90.00
_cell.angle_beta   90.00
_cell.angle_gamma   90.00
#
_symmetry.space_group_name_H-M   'P 1'
#
loop_
_entity.id
_entity.type
_entity.pdbx_description
1 polymer ?
#
loop_
_entity_poly.entity_id
_entity_poly.type
_entity_poly.pdbx_seq_one_letter_code
_entity_poly.pdbx_strand_id
1 'polypeptide(L)'
;MPLSLDDLRKTTSVSRKDKTRRITPLLIEAPEERELAGDFCRYFSDLASNNKRQCEFSEQYLIERAGGDFKLARGLISAMLNFYTWESETFAERLSREDFDNLTGASLDNPSALRLALYDYVSAAPRSGFVDGRERPEALELFSAGLGLEPGLVEELLYLDGEENALLKLRTRQDGQPYRRPGAAEVVRRYNRMAIETLLYNCSEVVFGFGMTLPAALVKRIGFLSKELRIPYDLEYNSLGEVQVRLYGPAQAFGAPTKHGESLAALTFTVLALARRLAQATESNQTAAVKTGKAAKEAQKPGSVENSVHSLIALVHLRDKAHSFDVAAVAHYLAPIEPQSNVEDISPKSGIVDELEVNSSEKILREGPAVYEVQSKPFDPAAYYKQKEATRKEFDSSIEARFYEEFSALVREGHTAGWQVQREPEALALPALNLLYIPDFAFYRGNLKVWLEIIGFWTPDYRVRKLEKLDKLKAQGNHKIVLALAQELKASFTEDSDGEQRELPFPAIYFKQSLRPTEIVKLLQEQFDDRASRLAQAGSNQTNLEELRAQKGFVAEESLLEVLGLYNKNELLSTLQKLGLMTDYIDAYGLCSPDYLTQAGVTLLKALEFTDRLTPDEAEAALVSSGLALAAGQIESLLGRLSGLAVVRPSLFEVYVTREGTVLELEIPLAGAGKGKRGRAR
;
A
#
# COMPACT_ATOMS: atom_id res chain seq x y z
N MET A 1 6.53 -12.00 -22.11
CA MET A 1 5.92 -13.20 -21.50
C MET A 1 7.02 -14.08 -20.94
N PRO A 2 6.81 -14.80 -19.84
CA PRO A 2 7.76 -15.81 -19.36
C PRO A 2 7.85 -16.97 -20.36
N LEU A 3 8.92 -17.75 -20.24
CA LEU A 3 9.04 -18.99 -20.97
C LEU A 3 8.10 -20.05 -20.37
N SER A 4 7.72 -21.06 -21.14
CA SER A 4 7.14 -22.26 -20.54
C SER A 4 8.22 -23.04 -19.78
N LEU A 5 7.84 -23.80 -18.75
CA LEU A 5 8.82 -24.68 -18.06
C LEU A 5 9.43 -25.72 -19.00
N ASP A 6 8.71 -26.11 -20.07
CA ASP A 6 9.19 -27.08 -21.03
C ASP A 6 10.21 -26.47 -22.00
N ASP A 7 10.06 -25.21 -22.36
CA ASP A 7 11.00 -24.49 -23.23
C ASP A 7 12.21 -23.94 -22.45
N LEU A 8 12.16 -23.94 -21.11
CA LEU A 8 13.27 -23.48 -20.31
C LEU A 8 14.46 -24.45 -20.38
N ARG A 9 15.64 -23.94 -20.74
CA ARG A 9 16.91 -24.66 -20.58
C ARG A 9 17.27 -24.75 -19.09
N LYS A 10 17.33 -25.97 -18.59
CA LYS A 10 17.59 -26.22 -17.16
C LYS A 10 18.29 -27.55 -16.92
N THR A 11 19.02 -27.63 -15.82
CA THR A 11 19.55 -28.89 -15.29
C THR A 11 18.88 -29.22 -13.97
N THR A 12 18.74 -30.53 -13.72
CA THR A 12 18.26 -31.02 -12.43
C THR A 12 19.29 -31.98 -11.84
N SER A 13 19.56 -31.87 -10.55
CA SER A 13 20.46 -32.73 -9.84
C SER A 13 19.85 -33.19 -8.51
N VAL A 14 20.34 -34.29 -7.98
CA VAL A 14 19.96 -34.78 -6.64
C VAL A 14 21.21 -34.85 -5.80
N SER A 15 21.21 -34.13 -4.69
CA SER A 15 22.31 -34.18 -3.73
C SER A 15 22.39 -35.57 -3.09
N ARG A 16 23.58 -36.15 -3.06
CA ARG A 16 23.81 -37.46 -2.46
C ARG A 16 23.74 -37.41 -0.92
N LYS A 17 24.01 -36.24 -0.33
CA LYS A 17 24.11 -36.07 1.12
C LYS A 17 22.75 -35.94 1.82
N ASP A 18 21.89 -35.11 1.26
CA ASP A 18 20.61 -34.71 1.86
C ASP A 18 19.38 -35.10 1.03
N LYS A 19 19.60 -35.81 -0.11
CA LYS A 19 18.58 -36.20 -1.08
C LYS A 19 17.74 -35.04 -1.63
N THR A 20 18.17 -33.80 -1.41
CA THR A 20 17.51 -32.63 -1.97
C THR A 20 17.65 -32.62 -3.49
N ARG A 21 16.53 -32.33 -4.18
CA ARG A 21 16.54 -32.09 -5.63
C ARG A 21 16.83 -30.62 -5.87
N ARG A 22 17.72 -30.33 -6.80
CA ARG A 22 18.06 -28.98 -7.20
C ARG A 22 17.72 -28.76 -8.66
N ILE A 23 17.31 -27.55 -9.00
CA ILE A 23 17.09 -27.08 -10.36
C ILE A 23 17.96 -25.84 -10.60
N THR A 24 18.58 -25.76 -11.76
CA THR A 24 19.41 -24.62 -12.15
C THR A 24 19.06 -24.24 -13.58
N PRO A 25 18.69 -22.98 -13.87
CA PRO A 25 18.49 -22.50 -15.23
C PRO A 25 19.85 -22.45 -15.94
N LEU A 26 19.89 -22.79 -17.23
CA LEU A 26 21.05 -22.59 -18.07
C LEU A 26 20.97 -21.17 -18.67
N LEU A 27 21.77 -20.30 -18.13
CA LEU A 27 21.87 -18.88 -18.52
C LEU A 27 22.85 -18.73 -19.69
N ILE A 28 22.69 -17.65 -20.44
CA ILE A 28 23.63 -17.30 -21.52
C ILE A 28 24.83 -16.57 -20.91
N GLU A 29 25.96 -17.25 -20.85
CA GLU A 29 27.23 -16.74 -20.33
C GLU A 29 28.38 -16.86 -21.34
N ALA A 30 28.34 -17.91 -22.16
CA ALA A 30 29.34 -18.19 -23.17
C ALA A 30 29.39 -17.11 -24.26
N PRO A 31 30.59 -16.73 -24.74
CA PRO A 31 30.74 -15.75 -25.82
C PRO A 31 30.00 -16.15 -27.10
N GLU A 32 30.02 -17.43 -27.44
CA GLU A 32 29.37 -17.99 -28.63
C GLU A 32 27.84 -17.83 -28.59
N GLU A 33 27.23 -18.05 -27.42
CA GLU A 33 25.80 -17.85 -27.24
C GLU A 33 25.42 -16.36 -27.24
N ARG A 34 26.34 -15.47 -26.80
CA ARG A 34 26.15 -14.01 -26.92
C ARG A 34 26.23 -13.54 -28.37
N GLU A 35 27.15 -14.12 -29.15
CA GLU A 35 27.24 -13.84 -30.60
C GLU A 35 25.98 -14.31 -31.32
N LEU A 36 25.45 -15.49 -30.98
CA LEU A 36 24.18 -16.01 -31.48
C LEU A 36 23.04 -15.05 -31.20
N ALA A 37 22.95 -14.46 -29.99
CA ALA A 37 21.94 -13.44 -29.69
C ALA A 37 22.05 -12.24 -30.64
N GLY A 38 23.25 -11.89 -31.09
CA GLY A 38 23.50 -10.87 -32.12
C GLY A 38 22.92 -11.26 -33.48
N ASP A 39 22.99 -12.55 -33.87
CA ASP A 39 22.36 -13.06 -35.09
C ASP A 39 20.84 -12.90 -35.04
N PHE A 40 20.23 -13.21 -33.90
CA PHE A 40 18.80 -13.00 -33.68
C PHE A 40 18.42 -11.52 -33.78
N CYS A 41 19.22 -10.62 -33.19
CA CYS A 41 18.99 -9.18 -33.33
C CYS A 41 19.02 -8.73 -34.79
N ARG A 42 19.98 -9.23 -35.59
CA ARG A 42 20.07 -8.93 -37.03
C ARG A 42 18.86 -9.44 -37.78
N TYR A 43 18.46 -10.69 -37.53
CA TYR A 43 17.30 -11.31 -38.21
C TYR A 43 16.00 -10.54 -37.93
N PHE A 44 15.69 -10.23 -36.68
CA PHE A 44 14.50 -9.47 -36.30
C PHE A 44 14.55 -8.02 -36.81
N SER A 45 15.73 -7.40 -36.81
CA SER A 45 15.91 -6.08 -37.37
C SER A 45 15.71 -6.05 -38.89
N ASP A 46 16.12 -7.10 -39.60
CA ASP A 46 15.92 -7.26 -41.04
C ASP A 46 14.43 -7.42 -41.37
N LEU A 47 13.73 -8.32 -40.65
CA LEU A 47 12.28 -8.48 -40.78
C LEU A 47 11.54 -7.17 -40.61
N ALA A 48 11.83 -6.43 -39.53
CA ALA A 48 11.17 -5.16 -39.22
C ALA A 48 11.52 -4.05 -40.22
N SER A 49 12.77 -4.01 -40.73
CA SER A 49 13.21 -2.98 -41.67
C SER A 49 12.67 -3.16 -43.08
N ASN A 50 12.43 -4.42 -43.47
CA ASN A 50 11.96 -4.78 -44.81
C ASN A 50 10.46 -5.08 -44.84
N ASN A 51 9.71 -4.71 -43.79
CA ASN A 51 8.27 -4.92 -43.64
C ASN A 51 7.85 -6.35 -43.97
N LYS A 52 8.64 -7.32 -43.51
CA LYS A 52 8.35 -8.74 -43.78
C LYS A 52 7.20 -9.20 -42.92
N ARG A 53 6.33 -10.04 -43.52
CA ARG A 53 5.13 -10.56 -42.85
C ARG A 53 5.47 -11.74 -41.95
N GLN A 54 4.58 -12.08 -41.04
CA GLN A 54 4.76 -13.18 -40.09
C GLN A 54 4.91 -14.53 -40.81
N CYS A 55 4.28 -14.74 -41.96
CA CYS A 55 4.47 -15.96 -42.79
C CYS A 55 5.90 -16.11 -43.32
N GLU A 56 6.70 -15.03 -43.39
CA GLU A 56 8.11 -15.07 -43.82
C GLU A 56 9.06 -15.31 -42.62
N PHE A 57 8.54 -15.35 -41.40
CA PHE A 57 9.31 -15.66 -40.18
C PHE A 57 9.58 -17.18 -40.13
N SER A 58 10.84 -17.55 -40.01
CA SER A 58 11.24 -18.97 -39.94
C SER A 58 11.85 -19.30 -38.58
N GLU A 59 11.06 -19.92 -37.69
CA GLU A 59 11.57 -20.49 -36.43
C GLU A 59 12.62 -21.57 -36.71
N GLN A 60 12.39 -22.39 -37.74
CA GLN A 60 13.31 -23.46 -38.10
C GLN A 60 14.69 -22.96 -38.49
N TYR A 61 14.78 -21.86 -39.23
CA TYR A 61 16.06 -21.20 -39.55
C TYR A 61 16.81 -20.79 -38.26
N LEU A 62 16.10 -20.23 -37.29
CA LEU A 62 16.70 -19.80 -36.03
C LEU A 62 17.13 -20.98 -35.13
N ILE A 63 16.39 -22.12 -35.18
CA ILE A 63 16.80 -23.35 -34.50
C ILE A 63 18.09 -23.90 -35.12
N GLU A 64 18.19 -23.93 -36.46
CA GLU A 64 19.39 -24.36 -37.16
C GLU A 64 20.61 -23.48 -36.82
N ARG A 65 20.41 -22.14 -36.76
CA ARG A 65 21.43 -21.17 -36.30
C ARG A 65 21.87 -21.43 -34.87
N ALA A 66 20.96 -21.90 -34.00
CA ALA A 66 21.25 -22.27 -32.62
C ALA A 66 21.86 -23.69 -32.50
N GLY A 67 22.33 -24.27 -33.61
CA GLY A 67 22.93 -25.62 -33.62
C GLY A 67 21.93 -26.74 -33.28
N GLY A 68 20.65 -26.51 -33.48
CA GLY A 68 19.57 -27.47 -33.17
C GLY A 68 19.06 -27.36 -31.73
N ASP A 69 19.59 -26.45 -30.89
CA ASP A 69 19.02 -26.19 -29.55
C ASP A 69 17.74 -25.35 -29.65
N PHE A 70 16.62 -26.07 -29.85
CA PHE A 70 15.30 -25.45 -29.99
C PHE A 70 14.88 -24.68 -28.73
N LYS A 71 15.36 -25.08 -27.55
CA LYS A 71 15.02 -24.35 -26.29
C LYS A 71 15.75 -23.01 -26.22
N LEU A 72 17.03 -22.98 -26.62
CA LEU A 72 17.78 -21.71 -26.70
C LEU A 72 17.15 -20.81 -27.76
N ALA A 73 16.84 -21.34 -28.94
CA ALA A 73 16.23 -20.58 -30.03
C ALA A 73 14.89 -19.96 -29.60
N ARG A 74 13.95 -20.75 -29.08
CA ARG A 74 12.65 -20.28 -28.59
C ARG A 74 12.77 -19.29 -27.46
N GLY A 75 13.73 -19.51 -26.55
CA GLY A 75 14.02 -18.58 -25.49
C GLY A 75 14.51 -17.21 -26.00
N LEU A 76 15.41 -17.21 -26.99
CA LEU A 76 15.87 -15.98 -27.64
C LEU A 76 14.77 -15.31 -28.48
N ILE A 77 13.94 -16.07 -29.20
CA ILE A 77 12.76 -15.54 -29.90
C ILE A 77 11.83 -14.85 -28.89
N SER A 78 11.53 -15.51 -27.77
CA SER A 78 10.69 -14.93 -26.73
C SER A 78 11.31 -13.67 -26.12
N ALA A 79 12.63 -13.63 -25.95
CA ALA A 79 13.34 -12.43 -25.50
C ALA A 79 13.23 -11.29 -26.53
N MET A 80 13.36 -11.59 -27.82
CA MET A 80 13.19 -10.61 -28.92
C MET A 80 11.76 -10.05 -28.95
N LEU A 81 10.74 -10.89 -28.76
CA LEU A 81 9.33 -10.48 -28.73
C LEU A 81 8.96 -9.62 -27.51
N ASN A 82 9.86 -9.37 -26.56
CA ASN A 82 9.68 -8.29 -25.57
C ASN A 82 9.98 -6.90 -26.14
N PHE A 83 10.78 -6.82 -27.22
CA PHE A 83 11.12 -5.58 -27.90
C PHE A 83 10.30 -5.37 -29.17
N TYR A 84 9.83 -6.45 -29.77
CA TYR A 84 9.05 -6.44 -31.01
C TYR A 84 7.66 -7.02 -30.76
N THR A 85 6.72 -6.70 -31.63
CA THR A 85 5.38 -7.24 -31.67
C THR A 85 4.92 -7.42 -33.11
N TRP A 86 4.13 -8.45 -33.34
CA TRP A 86 3.43 -8.62 -34.61
C TRP A 86 2.16 -7.77 -34.57
N GLU A 87 1.98 -6.89 -35.52
CA GLU A 87 0.83 -6.00 -35.64
C GLU A 87 0.29 -6.03 -37.06
N SER A 88 -1.03 -6.19 -37.19
CA SER A 88 -1.70 -6.07 -38.48
C SER A 88 -1.60 -4.63 -38.95
N GLU A 89 -1.36 -4.44 -40.26
CA GLU A 89 -1.46 -3.15 -40.92
C GLU A 89 -2.92 -2.68 -40.95
N THR A 90 -3.14 -1.40 -40.81
CA THR A 90 -4.46 -0.79 -40.99
C THR A 90 -4.66 -0.34 -42.45
N PHE A 91 -5.90 -0.16 -42.87
CA PHE A 91 -6.19 0.40 -44.20
C PHE A 91 -5.58 1.81 -44.35
N ALA A 92 -5.57 2.61 -43.30
CA ALA A 92 -4.94 3.93 -43.29
C ALA A 92 -3.43 3.89 -43.52
N GLU A 93 -2.73 2.80 -43.15
CA GLU A 93 -1.30 2.62 -43.39
C GLU A 93 -1.01 2.04 -44.79
N ARG A 94 -1.96 1.26 -45.35
CA ARG A 94 -1.78 0.53 -46.60
C ARG A 94 -2.24 1.28 -47.83
N LEU A 95 -3.26 2.13 -47.71
CA LEU A 95 -3.90 2.84 -48.82
C LEU A 95 -3.41 4.27 -48.94
N SER A 96 -3.61 4.88 -50.15
CA SER A 96 -3.54 6.30 -50.29
C SER A 96 -4.63 6.97 -49.41
N ARG A 97 -4.40 8.24 -49.04
CA ARG A 97 -5.40 8.97 -48.25
C ARG A 97 -6.76 9.08 -48.96
N GLU A 98 -6.76 9.26 -50.28
CA GLU A 98 -7.98 9.34 -51.10
C GLU A 98 -8.74 8.03 -51.10
N ASP A 99 -8.07 6.90 -51.31
CA ASP A 99 -8.67 5.55 -51.29
C ASP A 99 -9.22 5.21 -49.91
N PHE A 100 -8.48 5.55 -48.83
CA PHE A 100 -8.90 5.33 -47.48
C PHE A 100 -10.15 6.16 -47.12
N ASP A 101 -10.16 7.45 -47.48
CA ASP A 101 -11.31 8.33 -47.24
C ASP A 101 -12.56 7.84 -48.03
N ASN A 102 -12.38 7.29 -49.25
CA ASN A 102 -13.44 6.70 -50.05
C ASN A 102 -14.03 5.45 -49.38
N LEU A 103 -13.18 4.54 -48.93
CA LEU A 103 -13.65 3.31 -48.22
C LEU A 103 -14.30 3.66 -46.88
N THR A 104 -13.78 4.61 -46.14
CA THR A 104 -14.37 5.10 -44.88
C THR A 104 -15.74 5.73 -45.13
N GLY A 105 -15.88 6.50 -46.18
CA GLY A 105 -17.18 7.09 -46.61
C GLY A 105 -18.23 6.01 -46.93
N ALA A 106 -17.80 4.85 -47.40
CA ALA A 106 -18.66 3.67 -47.66
C ALA A 106 -18.79 2.73 -46.43
N SER A 107 -18.18 3.04 -45.28
CA SER A 107 -18.07 2.16 -44.09
C SER A 107 -17.38 0.84 -44.35
N LEU A 108 -16.38 0.84 -45.23
CA LEU A 108 -15.55 -0.31 -45.63
C LEU A 108 -14.08 -0.16 -45.19
N ASP A 109 -13.86 0.46 -44.05
CA ASP A 109 -12.55 0.87 -43.54
C ASP A 109 -11.76 -0.22 -42.81
N ASN A 110 -12.25 -1.44 -42.82
CA ASN A 110 -11.60 -2.58 -42.19
C ASN A 110 -11.84 -3.91 -42.94
N PRO A 111 -10.97 -4.93 -42.79
CA PRO A 111 -11.06 -6.18 -43.52
C PRO A 111 -12.40 -6.92 -43.34
N SER A 112 -12.96 -6.86 -42.11
CA SER A 112 -14.21 -7.54 -41.82
C SER A 112 -15.40 -6.92 -42.59
N ALA A 113 -15.48 -5.58 -42.63
CA ALA A 113 -16.49 -4.86 -43.40
C ALA A 113 -16.38 -5.13 -44.90
N LEU A 114 -15.11 -5.14 -45.40
CA LEU A 114 -14.83 -5.39 -46.79
C LEU A 114 -15.21 -6.83 -47.20
N ARG A 115 -14.91 -7.82 -46.35
CA ARG A 115 -15.35 -9.23 -46.59
C ARG A 115 -16.87 -9.36 -46.60
N LEU A 116 -17.55 -8.67 -45.70
CA LEU A 116 -19.02 -8.69 -45.65
C LEU A 116 -19.61 -8.09 -46.93
N ALA A 117 -19.09 -6.93 -47.38
CA ALA A 117 -19.53 -6.29 -48.62
C ALA A 117 -19.32 -7.18 -49.85
N LEU A 118 -18.14 -7.83 -49.93
CA LEU A 118 -17.86 -8.82 -51.02
C LEU A 118 -18.86 -9.97 -50.95
N TYR A 119 -19.14 -10.51 -49.77
CA TYR A 119 -20.10 -11.59 -49.57
C TYR A 119 -21.50 -11.14 -50.02
N ASP A 120 -21.96 -9.98 -49.63
CA ASP A 120 -23.25 -9.42 -50.01
C ASP A 120 -23.33 -9.21 -51.54
N TYR A 121 -22.26 -8.68 -52.16
CA TYR A 121 -22.16 -8.52 -53.60
C TYR A 121 -22.30 -9.84 -54.37
N VAL A 122 -21.57 -10.87 -53.94
CA VAL A 122 -21.61 -12.20 -54.55
C VAL A 122 -22.96 -12.87 -54.34
N SER A 123 -23.57 -12.68 -53.17
CA SER A 123 -24.88 -13.27 -52.82
C SER A 123 -26.06 -12.61 -53.59
N ALA A 124 -25.93 -11.32 -53.89
CA ALA A 124 -26.95 -10.56 -54.66
C ALA A 124 -26.95 -10.87 -56.16
N ALA A 125 -25.87 -11.46 -56.69
CA ALA A 125 -25.83 -11.93 -58.08
C ALA A 125 -26.79 -13.08 -58.28
N PRO A 126 -27.27 -13.36 -59.54
CA PRO A 126 -28.15 -14.51 -59.83
C PRO A 126 -27.44 -15.86 -59.61
N ARG A 127 -26.32 -15.87 -58.96
CA ARG A 127 -25.48 -17.00 -58.57
C ARG A 127 -25.84 -17.31 -57.11
N SER A 128 -25.77 -18.55 -56.73
CA SER A 128 -26.20 -19.10 -55.43
C SER A 128 -25.33 -18.70 -54.23
N GLY A 129 -24.56 -17.59 -54.28
CA GLY A 129 -23.62 -17.15 -53.23
C GLY A 129 -22.34 -17.97 -53.15
N PHE A 130 -22.20 -19.01 -53.92
CA PHE A 130 -20.96 -19.82 -54.07
C PHE A 130 -20.28 -19.49 -55.39
N VAL A 131 -19.05 -19.01 -55.30
CA VAL A 131 -18.19 -18.75 -56.46
C VAL A 131 -17.13 -19.82 -56.48
N ASP A 132 -17.06 -20.57 -57.58
CA ASP A 132 -16.00 -21.57 -57.75
C ASP A 132 -14.65 -20.89 -58.05
N GLY A 133 -13.55 -21.68 -58.00
CA GLY A 133 -12.22 -21.15 -58.24
C GLY A 133 -11.99 -20.54 -59.62
N ARG A 134 -12.90 -20.75 -60.60
CA ARG A 134 -12.82 -20.17 -61.95
C ARG A 134 -13.54 -18.81 -62.01
N GLU A 135 -14.62 -18.66 -61.26
CA GLU A 135 -15.45 -17.45 -61.25
C GLU A 135 -14.91 -16.40 -60.24
N ARG A 136 -14.07 -16.84 -59.29
CA ARG A 136 -13.49 -15.96 -58.24
C ARG A 136 -12.73 -14.76 -58.82
N PRO A 137 -11.81 -14.89 -59.80
CA PRO A 137 -11.10 -13.76 -60.37
C PRO A 137 -12.02 -12.71 -60.98
N GLU A 138 -13.03 -13.14 -61.77
CA GLU A 138 -14.00 -12.25 -62.40
C GLU A 138 -14.86 -11.51 -61.36
N ALA A 139 -15.31 -12.21 -60.32
CA ALA A 139 -16.06 -11.56 -59.23
C ALA A 139 -15.22 -10.53 -58.46
N LEU A 140 -13.96 -10.83 -58.23
CA LEU A 140 -13.02 -9.92 -57.58
C LEU A 140 -12.71 -8.70 -58.43
N GLU A 141 -12.49 -8.89 -59.74
CA GLU A 141 -12.28 -7.78 -60.71
C GLU A 141 -13.46 -6.79 -60.73
N LEU A 142 -14.69 -7.32 -60.85
CA LEU A 142 -15.90 -6.51 -60.88
C LEU A 142 -16.14 -5.80 -59.55
N PHE A 143 -15.92 -6.48 -58.41
CA PHE A 143 -16.05 -5.86 -57.08
C PHE A 143 -14.99 -4.74 -56.89
N SER A 144 -13.74 -5.02 -57.26
CA SER A 144 -12.62 -4.06 -57.17
C SER A 144 -12.82 -2.81 -58.04
N ALA A 145 -13.33 -3.05 -59.29
CA ALA A 145 -13.69 -1.95 -60.20
C ALA A 145 -14.77 -1.00 -59.57
N GLY A 146 -15.73 -1.60 -58.83
CA GLY A 146 -16.73 -0.82 -58.09
C GLY A 146 -16.16 0.02 -56.95
N LEU A 147 -15.03 -0.41 -56.37
CA LEU A 147 -14.32 0.33 -55.33
C LEU A 147 -13.26 1.32 -55.87
N GLY A 148 -12.95 1.22 -57.18
CA GLY A 148 -11.88 2.00 -57.80
C GLY A 148 -10.46 1.55 -57.43
N LEU A 149 -10.33 0.28 -56.96
CA LEU A 149 -9.07 -0.31 -56.50
C LEU A 149 -8.60 -1.45 -57.40
N GLU A 150 -7.32 -1.69 -57.41
CA GLU A 150 -6.73 -2.84 -58.13
C GLU A 150 -7.15 -4.17 -57.47
N PRO A 151 -7.52 -5.23 -58.21
CA PRO A 151 -7.98 -6.50 -57.70
C PRO A 151 -7.00 -7.16 -56.72
N GLY A 152 -5.70 -7.09 -56.99
CA GLY A 152 -4.66 -7.63 -56.13
C GLY A 152 -4.57 -6.89 -54.80
N LEU A 153 -4.79 -5.56 -54.78
CA LEU A 153 -4.82 -4.78 -53.58
C LEU A 153 -6.07 -5.14 -52.72
N VAL A 154 -7.24 -5.29 -53.39
CA VAL A 154 -8.45 -5.69 -52.66
C VAL A 154 -8.28 -7.08 -52.04
N GLU A 155 -7.67 -8.02 -52.75
CA GLU A 155 -7.36 -9.36 -52.22
C GLU A 155 -6.44 -9.26 -50.98
N GLU A 156 -5.43 -8.41 -51.01
CA GLU A 156 -4.59 -8.16 -49.81
C GLU A 156 -5.39 -7.54 -48.65
N LEU A 157 -6.23 -6.55 -48.91
CA LEU A 157 -7.06 -5.87 -47.91
C LEU A 157 -8.05 -6.81 -47.22
N LEU A 158 -8.62 -7.78 -47.95
CA LEU A 158 -9.55 -8.77 -47.40
C LEU A 158 -8.94 -9.62 -46.28
N TYR A 159 -7.63 -9.82 -46.28
CA TYR A 159 -6.91 -10.67 -45.33
C TYR A 159 -5.86 -9.91 -44.51
N LEU A 160 -5.90 -8.58 -44.51
CA LEU A 160 -4.89 -7.77 -43.83
C LEU A 160 -4.88 -7.98 -42.32
N ASP A 161 -6.00 -8.42 -41.72
CA ASP A 161 -6.13 -8.78 -40.30
C ASP A 161 -5.71 -10.23 -39.98
N GLY A 162 -5.31 -11.02 -41.01
CA GLY A 162 -4.76 -12.36 -40.81
C GLY A 162 -3.44 -12.31 -40.04
N GLU A 163 -3.26 -13.24 -39.08
CA GLU A 163 -2.03 -13.31 -38.29
C GLU A 163 -0.78 -13.47 -39.18
N GLU A 164 -0.89 -14.24 -40.25
CA GLU A 164 0.19 -14.48 -41.21
C GLU A 164 0.64 -13.20 -41.96
N ASN A 165 -0.22 -12.19 -42.02
CA ASN A 165 0.05 -10.92 -42.71
C ASN A 165 0.56 -9.83 -41.78
N ALA A 166 0.59 -10.09 -40.46
CA ALA A 166 1.08 -9.13 -39.48
C ALA A 166 2.56 -8.76 -39.75
N LEU A 167 2.89 -7.49 -39.58
CA LEU A 167 4.25 -6.95 -39.72
C LEU A 167 4.94 -6.91 -38.34
N LEU A 168 6.25 -7.12 -38.35
CA LEU A 168 7.06 -7.04 -37.15
C LEU A 168 7.39 -5.55 -36.85
N LYS A 169 6.81 -4.98 -35.80
CA LYS A 169 7.06 -3.60 -35.37
C LYS A 169 7.76 -3.57 -34.04
N LEU A 170 8.56 -2.51 -33.76
CA LEU A 170 9.07 -2.24 -32.41
C LEU A 170 7.90 -1.88 -31.51
N ARG A 171 7.87 -2.45 -30.30
CA ARG A 171 6.86 -2.08 -29.29
C ARG A 171 6.93 -0.62 -28.96
N THR A 172 5.80 -0.04 -28.66
CA THR A 172 5.69 1.35 -28.20
C THR A 172 5.83 1.42 -26.70
N ARG A 173 6.59 2.41 -26.22
CA ARG A 173 6.76 2.74 -24.79
C ARG A 173 5.51 3.45 -24.26
N GLN A 174 5.44 3.62 -22.94
CA GLN A 174 4.32 4.32 -22.30
C GLN A 174 4.20 5.80 -22.74
N ASP A 175 5.31 6.41 -23.14
CA ASP A 175 5.37 7.78 -23.69
C ASP A 175 4.94 7.88 -25.18
N GLY A 176 4.52 6.78 -25.78
CA GLY A 176 4.11 6.70 -27.19
C GLY A 176 5.27 6.60 -28.18
N GLN A 177 6.53 6.57 -27.72
CA GLN A 177 7.68 6.39 -28.60
C GLN A 177 8.02 4.90 -28.79
N PRO A 178 8.48 4.48 -29.98
CA PRO A 178 8.92 3.10 -30.17
C PRO A 178 10.20 2.83 -29.36
N TYR A 179 10.35 1.61 -28.90
CA TYR A 179 11.62 1.17 -28.33
C TYR A 179 12.74 1.27 -29.39
N ARG A 180 13.96 1.49 -28.93
CA ARG A 180 15.09 1.34 -29.84
C ARG A 180 15.34 -0.15 -30.14
N ARG A 181 16.00 -0.44 -31.24
CA ARG A 181 16.43 -1.80 -31.58
C ARG A 181 17.38 -2.34 -30.51
N PRO A 182 17.09 -3.52 -29.93
CA PRO A 182 17.91 -4.07 -28.89
C PRO A 182 19.26 -4.56 -29.43
N GLY A 183 20.31 -4.41 -28.62
CA GLY A 183 21.60 -5.06 -28.88
C GLY A 183 21.65 -6.46 -28.26
N ALA A 184 22.64 -7.27 -28.69
CA ALA A 184 22.84 -8.64 -28.19
C ALA A 184 22.90 -8.71 -26.64
N ALA A 185 23.58 -7.77 -26.00
CA ALA A 185 23.70 -7.74 -24.54
C ALA A 185 22.35 -7.50 -23.84
N GLU A 186 21.44 -6.73 -24.44
CA GLU A 186 20.11 -6.48 -23.90
C GLU A 186 19.23 -7.72 -24.04
N VAL A 187 19.30 -8.40 -25.17
CA VAL A 187 18.57 -9.65 -25.44
C VAL A 187 19.05 -10.75 -24.49
N VAL A 188 20.35 -10.92 -24.29
CA VAL A 188 20.94 -11.88 -23.33
C VAL A 188 20.47 -11.60 -21.91
N ARG A 189 20.50 -10.34 -21.48
CA ARG A 189 19.99 -9.98 -20.15
C ARG A 189 18.51 -10.30 -20.01
N ARG A 190 17.72 -9.99 -21.04
CA ARG A 190 16.28 -10.32 -21.03
C ARG A 190 16.03 -11.81 -20.98
N TYR A 191 16.76 -12.60 -21.77
CA TYR A 191 16.68 -14.06 -21.73
C TYR A 191 17.01 -14.61 -20.34
N ASN A 192 18.14 -14.21 -19.76
CA ASN A 192 18.57 -14.67 -18.45
C ASN A 192 17.54 -14.32 -17.37
N ARG A 193 17.02 -13.11 -17.39
CA ARG A 193 15.95 -12.68 -16.48
C ARG A 193 14.68 -13.51 -16.66
N MET A 194 14.23 -13.74 -17.90
CA MET A 194 13.05 -14.57 -18.20
C MET A 194 13.24 -16.01 -17.71
N ALA A 195 14.43 -16.58 -17.85
CA ALA A 195 14.74 -17.93 -17.37
C ALA A 195 14.57 -18.02 -15.84
N ILE A 196 15.02 -17.01 -15.09
CA ILE A 196 14.87 -16.93 -13.64
C ILE A 196 13.40 -16.68 -13.28
N GLU A 197 12.73 -15.73 -13.95
CA GLU A 197 11.30 -15.43 -13.77
C GLU A 197 10.45 -16.68 -13.95
N THR A 198 10.72 -17.50 -14.98
CA THR A 198 9.97 -18.72 -15.26
C THR A 198 10.02 -19.71 -14.09
N LEU A 199 11.17 -19.85 -13.43
CA LEU A 199 11.27 -20.71 -12.25
C LEU A 199 10.48 -20.12 -11.06
N LEU A 200 10.57 -18.81 -10.85
CA LEU A 200 9.85 -18.13 -9.76
C LEU A 200 8.33 -18.16 -9.97
N TYR A 201 7.83 -18.08 -11.20
CA TYR A 201 6.39 -18.22 -11.51
C TYR A 201 5.83 -19.59 -11.16
N ASN A 202 6.69 -20.60 -11.12
CA ASN A 202 6.32 -21.99 -10.87
C ASN A 202 6.80 -22.51 -9.50
N CYS A 203 7.09 -21.60 -8.55
CA CYS A 203 7.48 -22.01 -7.20
C CYS A 203 6.28 -22.01 -6.24
N SER A 204 6.35 -22.85 -5.22
CA SER A 204 5.41 -22.89 -4.12
C SER A 204 5.79 -21.92 -3.00
N GLU A 205 7.07 -21.63 -2.88
CA GLU A 205 7.57 -20.68 -1.90
C GLU A 205 8.91 -20.08 -2.30
N VAL A 206 9.18 -18.88 -1.78
CA VAL A 206 10.48 -18.21 -1.85
C VAL A 206 10.89 -17.84 -0.44
N VAL A 207 12.07 -18.25 -0.01
CA VAL A 207 12.61 -18.01 1.33
C VAL A 207 13.82 -17.12 1.25
N PHE A 208 13.73 -15.95 1.85
CA PHE A 208 14.84 -15.04 2.06
C PHE A 208 15.46 -15.30 3.44
N GLY A 209 16.75 -15.49 3.52
CA GLY A 209 17.52 -15.46 4.76
C GLY A 209 18.21 -14.12 4.90
N PHE A 210 17.95 -13.44 5.99
CA PHE A 210 18.64 -12.22 6.40
C PHE A 210 19.57 -12.54 7.59
N GLY A 211 20.34 -11.57 8.06
CA GLY A 211 21.15 -11.76 9.27
C GLY A 211 20.31 -11.82 10.55
N MET A 212 20.98 -11.64 11.69
CA MET A 212 20.35 -11.67 13.02
C MET A 212 19.32 -10.55 13.21
N THR A 213 19.44 -9.47 12.43
CA THR A 213 18.54 -8.31 12.49
C THR A 213 18.02 -7.97 11.10
N LEU A 214 16.74 -7.61 11.04
CA LEU A 214 16.11 -7.08 9.84
C LEU A 214 15.56 -5.69 10.16
N PRO A 215 15.92 -4.64 9.40
CA PRO A 215 15.40 -3.30 9.65
C PRO A 215 13.88 -3.26 9.66
N ALA A 216 13.30 -2.62 10.67
CA ALA A 216 11.84 -2.51 10.80
C ALA A 216 11.17 -1.91 9.55
N ALA A 217 11.83 -0.94 8.89
CA ALA A 217 11.36 -0.35 7.65
C ALA A 217 11.26 -1.36 6.50
N LEU A 218 12.25 -2.29 6.38
CA LEU A 218 12.22 -3.34 5.37
C LEU A 218 11.12 -4.36 5.67
N VAL A 219 10.97 -4.74 6.93
CA VAL A 219 9.89 -5.64 7.40
C VAL A 219 8.52 -5.07 7.04
N LYS A 220 8.28 -3.82 7.39
CA LYS A 220 7.02 -3.13 7.07
C LYS A 220 6.78 -3.06 5.56
N ARG A 221 7.82 -2.75 4.79
CA ARG A 221 7.72 -2.65 3.33
C ARG A 221 7.44 -4.00 2.67
N ILE A 222 8.08 -5.07 3.14
CA ILE A 222 7.78 -6.43 2.68
C ILE A 222 6.33 -6.79 3.00
N GLY A 223 5.88 -6.54 4.22
CA GLY A 223 4.50 -6.78 4.63
C GLY A 223 3.50 -6.01 3.77
N PHE A 224 3.74 -4.71 3.56
CA PHE A 224 2.92 -3.86 2.70
C PHE A 224 2.80 -4.43 1.28
N LEU A 225 3.93 -4.65 0.61
CA LEU A 225 3.96 -5.16 -0.77
C LEU A 225 3.34 -6.56 -0.89
N SER A 226 3.58 -7.43 0.09
CA SER A 226 2.99 -8.77 0.11
C SER A 226 1.47 -8.72 0.15
N LYS A 227 0.91 -7.84 0.97
CA LYS A 227 -0.54 -7.64 1.07
C LYS A 227 -1.11 -7.00 -0.19
N GLU A 228 -0.49 -5.94 -0.73
CA GLU A 228 -0.90 -5.29 -1.97
C GLU A 228 -0.99 -6.28 -3.12
N LEU A 229 0.02 -7.15 -3.25
CA LEU A 229 0.08 -8.19 -4.28
C LEU A 229 -0.69 -9.46 -3.91
N ARG A 230 -1.34 -9.49 -2.75
CA ARG A 230 -2.07 -10.65 -2.21
C ARG A 230 -1.21 -11.92 -2.12
N ILE A 231 0.05 -11.75 -1.70
CA ILE A 231 0.99 -12.84 -1.51
C ILE A 231 1.07 -13.14 -0.01
N PRO A 232 0.65 -14.32 0.44
CA PRO A 232 0.83 -14.73 1.83
C PRO A 232 2.31 -14.78 2.17
N TYR A 233 2.66 -14.34 3.38
CA TYR A 233 4.05 -14.35 3.84
C TYR A 233 4.15 -14.70 5.33
N ASP A 234 5.28 -15.26 5.72
CA ASP A 234 5.66 -15.48 7.11
C ASP A 234 7.03 -14.90 7.41
N LEU A 235 7.18 -14.45 8.65
CA LEU A 235 8.43 -13.99 9.22
C LEU A 235 8.77 -14.90 10.39
N GLU A 236 9.94 -15.54 10.32
CA GLU A 236 10.37 -16.54 11.28
C GLU A 236 11.84 -16.33 11.65
N TYR A 237 12.26 -16.86 12.79
CA TYR A 237 13.67 -17.04 13.11
C TYR A 237 14.06 -18.48 12.80
N ASN A 238 15.17 -18.68 12.10
CA ASN A 238 15.71 -20.00 11.90
C ASN A 238 16.40 -20.53 13.18
N SER A 239 16.88 -21.77 13.14
CA SER A 239 17.56 -22.39 14.27
C SER A 239 18.86 -21.67 14.70
N LEU A 240 19.41 -20.81 13.88
CA LEU A 240 20.58 -19.98 14.15
C LEU A 240 20.21 -18.59 14.70
N GLY A 241 18.93 -18.28 14.83
CA GLY A 241 18.43 -16.96 15.25
C GLY A 241 18.43 -15.91 14.15
N GLU A 242 18.63 -16.30 12.88
CA GLU A 242 18.56 -15.39 11.75
C GLU A 242 17.13 -15.22 11.28
N VAL A 243 16.78 -14.01 10.85
CA VAL A 243 15.43 -13.70 10.33
C VAL A 243 15.24 -14.30 8.95
N GLN A 244 14.17 -15.05 8.78
CA GLN A 244 13.70 -15.56 7.50
C GLN A 244 12.36 -14.95 7.10
N VAL A 245 12.26 -14.54 5.84
CA VAL A 245 11.01 -14.12 5.20
C VAL A 245 10.62 -15.17 4.19
N ARG A 246 9.47 -15.78 4.37
CA ARG A 246 8.90 -16.79 3.47
C ARG A 246 7.71 -16.20 2.74
N LEU A 247 7.76 -16.19 1.40
CA LEU A 247 6.68 -15.78 0.52
C LEU A 247 6.07 -17.03 -0.12
N TYR A 248 4.75 -17.12 -0.15
CA TYR A 248 4.05 -18.31 -0.68
C TYR A 248 3.56 -18.10 -2.11
N GLY A 249 3.89 -19.03 -2.97
CA GLY A 249 3.57 -19.02 -4.40
C GLY A 249 2.38 -19.92 -4.76
N PRO A 250 1.93 -19.86 -6.02
CA PRO A 250 0.71 -20.52 -6.49
C PRO A 250 0.85 -22.02 -6.83
N ALA A 251 2.06 -22.54 -6.83
CA ALA A 251 2.38 -23.81 -7.52
C ALA A 251 1.63 -25.06 -7.02
N GLN A 252 0.94 -24.97 -5.89
CA GLN A 252 0.16 -26.10 -5.38
C GLN A 252 -1.31 -26.08 -5.80
N ALA A 253 -1.82 -24.96 -6.31
CA ALA A 253 -3.26 -24.81 -6.50
C ALA A 253 -3.75 -24.97 -7.95
N PHE A 254 -2.97 -24.62 -8.99
CA PHE A 254 -3.56 -24.39 -10.32
C PHE A 254 -2.77 -24.83 -11.55
N GLY A 255 -1.63 -25.45 -11.44
CA GLY A 255 -0.90 -26.09 -12.59
C GLY A 255 -0.46 -25.20 -13.75
N ALA A 256 -0.77 -23.90 -13.76
CA ALA A 256 -0.38 -22.94 -14.79
C ALA A 256 0.17 -21.66 -14.19
N PRO A 257 1.10 -20.94 -14.86
CA PRO A 257 1.58 -19.65 -14.41
C PRO A 257 0.41 -18.66 -14.36
N THR A 258 0.05 -18.27 -13.16
CA THR A 258 -1.04 -17.34 -12.89
C THR A 258 -0.48 -15.95 -12.67
N LYS A 259 -1.34 -14.92 -12.71
CA LYS A 259 -1.00 -13.55 -12.27
C LYS A 259 -0.33 -13.53 -10.91
N HIS A 260 -0.63 -14.50 -10.05
CA HIS A 260 -0.02 -14.65 -8.74
C HIS A 260 1.47 -15.03 -8.80
N GLY A 261 1.88 -15.90 -9.73
CA GLY A 261 3.29 -16.21 -9.96
C GLY A 261 4.09 -14.98 -10.47
N GLU A 262 3.49 -14.18 -11.35
CA GLU A 262 4.08 -12.91 -11.79
C GLU A 262 4.27 -11.94 -10.62
N SER A 263 3.25 -11.80 -9.77
CA SER A 263 3.30 -10.97 -8.56
C SER A 263 4.38 -11.44 -7.58
N LEU A 264 4.53 -12.75 -7.40
CA LEU A 264 5.55 -13.32 -6.52
C LEU A 264 6.97 -13.04 -7.03
N ALA A 265 7.21 -13.19 -8.34
CA ALA A 265 8.51 -12.85 -8.93
C ALA A 265 8.81 -11.35 -8.81
N ALA A 266 7.82 -10.49 -9.10
CA ALA A 266 7.96 -9.05 -8.95
C ALA A 266 8.26 -8.66 -7.50
N LEU A 267 7.57 -9.23 -6.52
CA LEU A 267 7.84 -9.03 -5.10
C LEU A 267 9.24 -9.50 -4.72
N THR A 268 9.65 -10.68 -5.20
CA THR A 268 11.00 -11.24 -4.95
C THR A 268 12.09 -10.26 -5.42
N PHE A 269 11.94 -9.71 -6.64
CA PHE A 269 12.90 -8.74 -7.18
C PHE A 269 12.87 -7.42 -6.41
N THR A 270 11.71 -6.96 -6.01
CA THR A 270 11.56 -5.72 -5.23
C THR A 270 12.22 -5.86 -3.85
N VAL A 271 12.02 -6.98 -3.14
CA VAL A 271 12.67 -7.25 -1.86
C VAL A 271 14.19 -7.28 -2.00
N LEU A 272 14.71 -7.94 -3.05
CA LEU A 272 16.15 -7.94 -3.35
C LEU A 272 16.70 -6.53 -3.60
N ALA A 273 16.00 -5.74 -4.39
CA ALA A 273 16.43 -4.37 -4.70
C ALA A 273 16.43 -3.48 -3.46
N LEU A 274 15.39 -3.56 -2.62
CA LEU A 274 15.29 -2.83 -1.36
C LEU A 274 16.40 -3.22 -0.39
N ALA A 275 16.67 -4.52 -0.21
CA ALA A 275 17.73 -5.00 0.67
C ALA A 275 19.11 -4.47 0.21
N ARG A 276 19.39 -4.48 -1.09
CA ARG A 276 20.64 -3.93 -1.65
C ARG A 276 20.78 -2.43 -1.44
N ARG A 277 19.72 -1.66 -1.66
CA ARG A 277 19.73 -0.20 -1.45
C ARG A 277 20.02 0.14 0.02
N LEU A 278 19.40 -0.58 0.95
CA LEU A 278 19.63 -0.39 2.38
C LEU A 278 21.07 -0.75 2.78
N ALA A 279 21.64 -1.82 2.23
CA ALA A 279 23.05 -2.19 2.45
C ALA A 279 23.99 -1.09 1.95
N GLN A 280 23.79 -0.58 0.74
CA GLN A 280 24.59 0.51 0.14
C GLN A 280 24.48 1.83 0.94
N ALA A 281 23.29 2.18 1.41
CA ALA A 281 23.09 3.37 2.23
C ALA A 281 23.85 3.29 3.56
N THR A 282 23.91 2.10 4.16
CA THR A 282 24.66 1.86 5.40
C THR A 282 26.17 1.99 5.18
N GLU A 283 26.71 1.44 4.08
CA GLU A 283 28.11 1.56 3.70
C GLU A 283 28.52 3.01 3.40
N SER A 284 27.68 3.75 2.69
CA SER A 284 27.91 5.16 2.36
C SER A 284 27.96 6.04 3.62
N ASN A 285 27.08 5.80 4.58
CA ASN A 285 27.04 6.51 5.85
C ASN A 285 28.26 6.19 6.73
N GLN A 286 28.73 4.94 6.73
CA GLN A 286 29.95 4.55 7.43
C GLN A 286 31.20 5.19 6.82
N THR A 287 31.27 5.25 5.49
CA THR A 287 32.40 5.89 4.77
C THR A 287 32.42 7.41 5.01
N ALA A 288 31.26 8.05 5.09
CA ALA A 288 31.13 9.48 5.42
C ALA A 288 31.54 9.77 6.88
N ALA A 289 31.14 8.90 7.83
CA ALA A 289 31.50 9.03 9.25
C ALA A 289 33.03 8.87 9.48
N VAL A 290 33.68 7.99 8.74
CA VAL A 290 35.15 7.82 8.79
C VAL A 290 35.86 9.06 8.26
N LYS A 291 35.35 9.72 7.22
CA LYS A 291 35.94 10.95 6.67
C LYS A 291 35.79 12.18 7.60
N THR A 292 34.80 12.19 8.50
CA THR A 292 34.58 13.31 9.43
C THR A 292 35.28 13.16 10.81
N GLY A 293 36.08 12.13 11.02
CA GLY A 293 36.95 11.99 12.20
C GLY A 293 36.23 11.80 13.55
N LYS A 294 34.91 11.64 13.58
CA LYS A 294 34.12 11.49 14.83
C LYS A 294 33.96 10.04 15.32
N ALA A 295 34.41 9.05 14.57
CA ALA A 295 34.13 7.63 14.84
C ALA A 295 35.36 6.79 15.21
N ALA A 296 36.46 7.39 15.66
CA ALA A 296 37.69 6.65 15.91
C ALA A 296 37.74 5.85 17.23
N LYS A 297 36.69 5.82 18.03
CA LYS A 297 36.70 5.09 19.32
C LYS A 297 35.68 3.95 19.48
N GLU A 298 34.77 3.75 18.53
CA GLU A 298 33.78 2.65 18.58
C GLU A 298 33.83 1.67 17.39
N ALA A 299 34.71 1.91 16.42
CA ALA A 299 34.85 1.05 15.24
C ALA A 299 35.86 -0.07 15.45
N GLN A 300 35.59 -0.97 16.37
CA GLN A 300 36.26 -2.26 16.47
C GLN A 300 35.27 -3.42 16.53
N LYS A 301 34.45 -3.53 15.47
CA LYS A 301 33.97 -4.82 14.92
C LYS A 301 33.76 -4.56 13.43
N PRO A 302 34.23 -5.41 12.51
CA PRO A 302 33.78 -5.34 11.13
C PRO A 302 32.27 -5.60 11.18
N GLY A 303 31.49 -4.53 11.03
CA GLY A 303 30.04 -4.62 10.92
C GLY A 303 29.77 -5.44 9.66
N SER A 304 29.47 -6.70 9.85
CA SER A 304 28.83 -7.52 8.83
C SER A 304 27.68 -6.71 8.23
N VAL A 305 27.50 -6.78 6.94
CA VAL A 305 26.41 -6.17 6.18
C VAL A 305 25.11 -6.81 6.67
N GLU A 306 24.61 -6.36 7.83
CA GLU A 306 23.46 -6.95 8.55
C GLU A 306 22.14 -6.85 7.78
N ASN A 307 22.12 -6.04 6.71
CA ASN A 307 20.93 -5.81 5.88
C ASN A 307 20.98 -6.58 4.54
N SER A 308 21.99 -7.41 4.31
CA SER A 308 22.11 -8.19 3.07
C SER A 308 21.30 -9.48 3.13
N VAL A 309 20.77 -9.87 1.99
CA VAL A 309 20.17 -11.20 1.82
C VAL A 309 21.31 -12.22 1.76
N HIS A 310 21.41 -13.07 2.78
CA HIS A 310 22.45 -14.12 2.87
C HIS A 310 22.09 -15.37 2.09
N SER A 311 20.79 -15.68 2.00
CA SER A 311 20.29 -16.80 1.22
C SER A 311 18.95 -16.45 0.58
N LEU A 312 18.72 -16.95 -0.61
CA LEU A 312 17.46 -16.80 -1.33
C LEU A 312 17.17 -18.08 -2.10
N ILE A 313 16.22 -18.85 -1.61
CA ILE A 313 15.90 -20.17 -2.14
C ILE A 313 14.43 -20.19 -2.54
N ALA A 314 14.13 -20.62 -3.76
CA ALA A 314 12.79 -20.91 -4.23
C ALA A 314 12.55 -22.42 -4.33
N LEU A 315 11.34 -22.87 -3.99
CA LEU A 315 10.92 -24.25 -4.12
C LEU A 315 10.05 -24.40 -5.38
N VAL A 316 10.63 -24.93 -6.45
CA VAL A 316 10.01 -25.04 -7.77
C VAL A 316 9.40 -26.44 -7.94
N HIS A 317 8.18 -26.51 -8.43
CA HIS A 317 7.51 -27.77 -8.71
C HIS A 317 7.68 -28.19 -10.17
N LEU A 318 8.23 -29.40 -10.37
CA LEU A 318 8.38 -30.04 -11.67
C LEU A 318 7.76 -31.45 -11.60
N ARG A 319 6.65 -31.68 -12.33
CA ARG A 319 5.97 -32.98 -12.37
C ARG A 319 5.76 -33.56 -10.97
N ASP A 320 5.11 -32.81 -10.10
CA ASP A 320 4.80 -33.17 -8.70
C ASP A 320 6.01 -33.36 -7.77
N LYS A 321 7.20 -32.98 -8.22
CA LYS A 321 8.41 -33.05 -7.39
C LYS A 321 8.95 -31.65 -7.14
N ALA A 322 9.17 -31.35 -5.85
CA ALA A 322 9.77 -30.11 -5.42
C ALA A 322 11.29 -30.10 -5.67
N HIS A 323 11.78 -29.02 -6.23
CA HIS A 323 13.19 -28.75 -6.52
C HIS A 323 13.61 -27.43 -5.92
N SER A 324 14.69 -27.44 -5.16
CA SER A 324 15.30 -26.22 -4.62
C SER A 324 16.03 -25.46 -5.73
N PHE A 325 15.72 -24.19 -5.90
CA PHE A 325 16.37 -23.25 -6.80
C PHE A 325 17.10 -22.19 -5.97
N ASP A 326 18.42 -22.13 -6.09
CA ASP A 326 19.23 -21.09 -5.45
C ASP A 326 19.16 -19.81 -6.29
N VAL A 327 18.27 -18.89 -5.91
CA VAL A 327 18.10 -17.61 -6.58
C VAL A 327 19.25 -16.67 -6.24
N ALA A 328 19.88 -16.81 -5.06
CA ALA A 328 21.01 -15.96 -4.67
C ALA A 328 22.20 -16.12 -5.61
N ALA A 329 22.45 -17.34 -6.09
CA ALA A 329 23.54 -17.63 -7.03
C ALA A 329 23.41 -16.87 -8.37
N VAL A 330 22.18 -16.55 -8.80
CA VAL A 330 21.88 -15.87 -10.06
C VAL A 330 21.34 -14.45 -9.86
N ALA A 331 21.32 -13.98 -8.62
CA ALA A 331 20.73 -12.68 -8.27
C ALA A 331 21.41 -11.48 -8.96
N HIS A 332 22.69 -11.62 -9.37
CA HIS A 332 23.39 -10.58 -10.10
C HIS A 332 22.79 -10.27 -11.49
N TYR A 333 22.11 -11.24 -12.12
CA TYR A 333 21.35 -11.00 -13.35
C TYR A 333 20.04 -10.22 -13.14
N LEU A 334 19.62 -10.06 -11.89
CA LEU A 334 18.40 -9.36 -11.50
C LEU A 334 18.67 -7.91 -11.05
N ALA A 335 19.94 -7.49 -11.01
CA ALA A 335 20.28 -6.12 -10.67
C ALA A 335 19.63 -5.15 -11.66
N PRO A 336 19.07 -4.02 -11.17
CA PRO A 336 18.68 -2.95 -12.05
C PRO A 336 19.87 -2.55 -12.89
N ILE A 337 19.65 -2.30 -14.17
CA ILE A 337 20.70 -1.73 -15.02
C ILE A 337 20.89 -0.31 -14.50
N GLU A 338 22.10 0.03 -14.02
CA GLU A 338 22.43 1.44 -13.87
C GLU A 338 22.15 2.12 -15.19
N PRO A 339 21.39 3.21 -15.22
CA PRO A 339 21.12 3.92 -16.45
C PRO A 339 22.46 4.49 -16.95
N GLN A 340 23.15 3.73 -17.79
CA GLN A 340 24.00 4.38 -18.77
C GLN A 340 23.01 5.23 -19.57
N SER A 341 23.07 6.53 -19.36
CA SER A 341 22.27 7.60 -19.93
C SER A 341 21.42 7.13 -21.14
N ASN A 342 20.09 6.96 -20.94
CA ASN A 342 19.05 6.65 -21.94
C ASN A 342 18.60 5.19 -22.13
N VAL A 343 18.71 4.29 -21.15
CA VAL A 343 18.06 2.98 -21.25
C VAL A 343 17.10 2.81 -20.09
N GLU A 344 15.82 3.06 -20.34
CA GLU A 344 14.74 2.71 -19.41
C GLU A 344 14.55 1.19 -19.35
N ASP A 345 14.46 0.70 -18.16
CA ASP A 345 14.31 -0.74 -17.88
C ASP A 345 12.95 -1.24 -18.40
N ILE A 346 12.96 -2.29 -19.22
CA ILE A 346 11.75 -2.94 -19.71
C ILE A 346 11.26 -3.88 -18.59
N SER A 347 10.62 -3.32 -17.57
CA SER A 347 9.86 -4.12 -16.61
C SER A 347 8.50 -4.47 -17.22
N PRO A 348 8.01 -5.72 -17.07
CA PRO A 348 6.63 -6.01 -17.41
C PRO A 348 5.72 -5.13 -16.55
N LYS A 349 4.61 -4.67 -17.12
CA LYS A 349 3.61 -3.76 -16.57
C LYS A 349 3.23 -4.06 -15.11
N SER A 350 4.11 -3.85 -14.18
CA SER A 350 3.77 -3.57 -12.80
C SER A 350 4.11 -2.10 -12.60
N GLY A 351 3.14 -1.22 -12.78
CA GLY A 351 3.27 0.22 -12.51
C GLY A 351 3.52 0.54 -11.04
N ILE A 352 4.07 -0.39 -10.31
CA ILE A 352 4.32 -0.37 -8.86
C ILE A 352 5.79 -0.05 -8.56
N VAL A 353 6.72 -0.23 -9.53
CA VAL A 353 8.16 -0.16 -9.24
C VAL A 353 8.76 1.21 -9.51
N ASP A 354 8.21 2.00 -10.43
CA ASP A 354 8.84 3.26 -10.88
C ASP A 354 8.45 4.52 -10.08
N GLU A 355 7.42 4.46 -9.22
CA GLU A 355 7.02 5.62 -8.38
C GLU A 355 7.53 5.55 -6.92
N LEU A 356 8.44 4.65 -6.60
CA LEU A 356 9.01 4.55 -5.26
C LEU A 356 10.28 5.41 -5.12
N GLU A 357 10.13 6.71 -5.35
CA GLU A 357 11.13 7.68 -4.92
C GLU A 357 11.29 7.66 -3.39
N VAL A 358 12.53 7.47 -2.97
CA VAL A 358 13.02 7.35 -1.58
C VAL A 358 12.84 8.66 -0.76
N ASN A 359 11.94 9.56 -1.14
CA ASN A 359 11.74 10.82 -0.43
C ASN A 359 10.86 10.73 0.83
N SER A 360 10.33 9.55 1.16
CA SER A 360 9.47 9.40 2.35
C SER A 360 10.20 8.91 3.62
N SER A 361 11.45 8.43 3.51
CA SER A 361 12.13 7.83 4.67
C SER A 361 12.69 8.85 5.67
N GLU A 362 13.00 10.07 5.26
CA GLU A 362 13.46 11.12 6.17
C GLU A 362 12.32 11.91 6.83
N LYS A 363 11.12 11.91 6.25
CA LYS A 363 9.97 12.64 6.78
C LYS A 363 9.22 11.90 7.89
N ILE A 364 9.27 10.56 7.88
CA ILE A 364 8.54 9.71 8.85
C ILE A 364 9.21 9.72 10.25
N LEU A 365 10.47 10.11 10.35
CA LEU A 365 11.21 10.13 11.63
C LEU A 365 11.08 11.46 12.41
N ARG A 366 10.39 12.48 11.90
CA ARG A 366 10.32 13.81 12.52
C ARG A 366 8.92 14.33 12.87
N GLU A 367 7.86 13.63 12.50
CA GLU A 367 6.50 14.10 12.81
C GLU A 367 5.93 13.33 14.01
N GLY A 368 5.97 13.98 15.17
CA GLY A 368 5.07 13.72 16.28
C GLY A 368 3.62 13.97 15.84
N PRO A 369 2.61 13.67 16.70
CA PRO A 369 1.21 13.76 16.32
C PRO A 369 0.90 15.17 15.80
N ALA A 370 0.48 15.26 14.54
CA ALA A 370 0.12 16.52 13.90
C ALA A 370 -1.12 17.10 14.59
N VAL A 371 -0.95 18.23 15.22
CA VAL A 371 -2.06 19.09 15.67
C VAL A 371 -2.68 19.69 14.41
N TYR A 372 -3.90 19.26 14.07
CA TYR A 372 -4.64 19.83 12.95
C TYR A 372 -5.22 21.18 13.34
N GLU A 373 -4.59 22.26 12.89
CA GLU A 373 -5.24 23.57 12.81
C GLU A 373 -6.39 23.51 11.79
N VAL A 374 -7.58 23.86 12.22
CA VAL A 374 -8.75 24.02 11.35
C VAL A 374 -8.53 25.24 10.47
N GLN A 375 -7.96 25.06 9.29
CA GLN A 375 -7.85 26.12 8.30
C GLN A 375 -9.18 26.30 7.58
N SER A 376 -9.78 27.48 7.70
CA SER A 376 -10.96 27.95 6.97
C SER A 376 -10.66 28.25 5.50
N LYS A 377 -10.17 27.27 4.74
CA LYS A 377 -10.06 27.38 3.27
C LYS A 377 -11.25 26.75 2.61
N PRO A 378 -11.76 27.32 1.49
CA PRO A 378 -12.83 26.69 0.72
C PRO A 378 -12.43 25.26 0.30
N PHE A 379 -13.38 24.34 0.31
CA PHE A 379 -13.16 22.95 -0.11
C PHE A 379 -12.62 22.94 -1.55
N ASP A 380 -11.41 22.34 -1.71
CA ASP A 380 -10.81 22.08 -3.02
C ASP A 380 -11.01 20.60 -3.39
N PRO A 381 -11.92 20.29 -4.34
CA PRO A 381 -12.16 18.92 -4.76
C PRO A 381 -10.92 18.23 -5.33
N ALA A 382 -10.07 18.95 -6.07
CA ALA A 382 -8.87 18.39 -6.69
C ALA A 382 -7.82 17.99 -5.64
N ALA A 383 -7.60 18.84 -4.64
CA ALA A 383 -6.74 18.54 -3.50
C ALA A 383 -7.30 17.36 -2.67
N TYR A 384 -8.61 17.31 -2.45
CA TYR A 384 -9.29 16.22 -1.75
C TYR A 384 -9.12 14.88 -2.46
N TYR A 385 -9.33 14.83 -3.78
CA TYR A 385 -9.16 13.61 -4.57
C TYR A 385 -7.70 13.15 -4.59
N LYS A 386 -6.75 14.08 -4.71
CA LYS A 386 -5.32 13.80 -4.68
C LYS A 386 -4.87 13.26 -3.32
N GLN A 387 -5.40 13.83 -2.23
CA GLN A 387 -5.16 13.33 -0.87
C GLN A 387 -5.78 11.95 -0.65
N LYS A 388 -7.01 11.73 -1.17
CA LYS A 388 -7.71 10.45 -1.09
C LYS A 388 -7.01 9.36 -1.92
N GLU A 389 -6.44 9.70 -3.08
CA GLU A 389 -5.60 8.79 -3.88
C GLU A 389 -4.29 8.46 -3.16
N ALA A 390 -3.63 9.44 -2.53
CA ALA A 390 -2.43 9.21 -1.72
C ALA A 390 -2.74 8.28 -0.54
N THR A 391 -3.83 8.54 0.20
CA THR A 391 -4.29 7.70 1.31
C THR A 391 -4.63 6.28 0.84
N ARG A 392 -5.23 6.14 -0.36
CA ARG A 392 -5.57 4.83 -0.94
C ARG A 392 -4.33 4.03 -1.34
N LYS A 393 -3.24 4.70 -1.72
CA LYS A 393 -1.94 4.07 -2.00
C LYS A 393 -1.21 3.57 -0.72
N GLU A 394 -1.62 4.06 0.46
CA GLU A 394 -1.03 3.67 1.74
C GLU A 394 -1.63 2.38 2.34
N PHE A 395 -2.75 1.88 1.83
CA PHE A 395 -3.44 0.72 2.38
C PHE A 395 -3.27 -0.53 1.52
N ASP A 396 -3.01 -1.65 2.20
CA ASP A 396 -2.81 -2.97 1.58
C ASP A 396 -4.07 -3.51 0.92
N SER A 397 -5.23 -3.14 1.45
CA SER A 397 -6.53 -3.53 0.90
C SER A 397 -7.57 -2.42 1.03
N SER A 398 -8.57 -2.45 0.15
CA SER A 398 -9.72 -1.53 0.25
C SER A 398 -10.51 -1.70 1.55
N ILE A 399 -10.46 -2.88 2.17
CA ILE A 399 -11.10 -3.18 3.46
C ILE A 399 -10.38 -2.47 4.60
N GLU A 400 -9.06 -2.53 4.63
CA GLU A 400 -8.23 -1.87 5.65
C GLU A 400 -8.33 -0.36 5.57
N ALA A 401 -8.23 0.20 4.34
CA ALA A 401 -8.37 1.64 4.11
C ALA A 401 -9.70 2.17 4.64
N ARG A 402 -10.78 1.52 4.23
CA ARG A 402 -12.13 1.90 4.62
C ARG A 402 -12.33 1.77 6.13
N PHE A 403 -11.90 0.67 6.72
CA PHE A 403 -11.98 0.46 8.16
C PHE A 403 -11.25 1.54 8.95
N TYR A 404 -10.02 1.89 8.54
CA TYR A 404 -9.24 2.93 9.21
C TYR A 404 -9.90 4.31 9.11
N GLU A 405 -10.40 4.69 7.94
CA GLU A 405 -11.13 5.95 7.73
C GLU A 405 -12.39 6.03 8.62
N GLU A 406 -13.21 4.98 8.60
CA GLU A 406 -14.45 4.91 9.37
C GLU A 406 -14.16 4.88 10.89
N PHE A 407 -13.16 4.11 11.35
CA PHE A 407 -12.80 4.06 12.77
C PHE A 407 -12.22 5.40 13.24
N SER A 408 -11.36 6.03 12.45
CA SER A 408 -10.80 7.35 12.76
C SER A 408 -11.87 8.45 12.83
N ALA A 409 -12.93 8.33 12.03
CA ALA A 409 -14.10 9.21 12.13
C ALA A 409 -14.80 9.03 13.49
N LEU A 410 -15.08 7.78 13.90
CA LEU A 410 -15.67 7.49 15.21
C LEU A 410 -14.80 7.95 16.39
N VAL A 411 -13.46 7.92 16.25
CA VAL A 411 -12.55 8.47 17.26
C VAL A 411 -12.77 9.99 17.41
N ARG A 412 -12.83 10.72 16.30
CA ARG A 412 -13.06 12.18 16.32
C ARG A 412 -14.43 12.54 16.88
N GLU A 413 -15.43 11.71 16.67
CA GLU A 413 -16.80 11.88 17.17
C GLU A 413 -16.97 11.42 18.63
N GLY A 414 -15.92 10.83 19.24
CA GLY A 414 -15.98 10.33 20.61
C GLY A 414 -16.77 9.03 20.79
N HIS A 415 -17.10 8.31 19.70
CA HIS A 415 -17.95 7.12 19.72
C HIS A 415 -17.19 5.80 19.90
N THR A 416 -15.90 5.84 20.19
CA THR A 416 -15.03 4.66 20.37
C THR A 416 -14.83 4.23 21.81
N ALA A 417 -15.54 4.83 22.77
CA ALA A 417 -15.32 4.61 24.20
C ALA A 417 -13.85 4.77 24.64
N GLY A 418 -13.16 5.74 24.06
CA GLY A 418 -11.75 6.04 24.37
C GLY A 418 -10.72 5.16 23.63
N TRP A 419 -11.16 4.24 22.77
CA TRP A 419 -10.23 3.49 21.94
C TRP A 419 -9.71 4.36 20.79
N GLN A 420 -8.39 4.30 20.57
CA GLN A 420 -7.69 4.88 19.43
C GLN A 420 -7.16 3.77 18.56
N VAL A 421 -6.98 4.02 17.27
CA VAL A 421 -6.47 3.05 16.30
C VAL A 421 -5.11 3.51 15.77
N GLN A 422 -4.18 2.60 15.70
CA GLN A 422 -2.90 2.75 15.00
C GLN A 422 -2.81 1.70 13.90
N ARG A 423 -2.51 2.15 12.71
CA ARG A 423 -2.20 1.29 11.57
C ARG A 423 -0.76 0.80 11.67
N GLU A 424 -0.50 -0.43 11.21
CA GLU A 424 0.84 -1.02 11.15
C GLU A 424 1.65 -0.77 12.42
N PRO A 425 1.21 -1.28 13.56
CA PRO A 425 1.95 -1.12 14.80
C PRO A 425 3.31 -1.82 14.71
N GLU A 426 4.16 -1.58 15.70
CA GLU A 426 5.45 -2.26 15.75
C GLU A 426 5.31 -3.77 15.69
N ALA A 427 6.22 -4.42 14.94
CA ALA A 427 6.28 -5.87 14.87
C ALA A 427 6.57 -6.47 16.24
N LEU A 428 5.81 -7.48 16.62
CA LEU A 428 6.00 -8.22 17.84
C LEU A 428 7.04 -9.32 17.61
N ALA A 429 8.25 -9.11 18.11
CA ALA A 429 9.31 -10.11 18.06
C ALA A 429 9.16 -11.08 19.24
N LEU A 430 9.03 -12.37 18.95
CA LEU A 430 8.88 -13.46 19.91
C LEU A 430 9.96 -14.52 19.70
N PRO A 431 11.22 -14.23 20.08
CA PRO A 431 12.36 -15.12 19.82
C PRO A 431 12.19 -16.52 20.42
N ALA A 432 11.53 -16.60 21.60
CA ALA A 432 11.25 -17.90 22.26
C ALA A 432 10.35 -18.83 21.45
N LEU A 433 9.55 -18.28 20.53
CA LEU A 433 8.66 -19.03 19.63
C LEU A 433 9.21 -19.09 18.19
N ASN A 434 10.38 -18.53 17.94
CA ASN A 434 10.92 -18.29 16.59
C ASN A 434 9.92 -17.55 15.68
N LEU A 435 9.20 -16.57 16.24
CA LEU A 435 8.08 -15.90 15.59
C LEU A 435 8.28 -14.38 15.55
N LEU A 436 8.01 -13.80 14.40
CA LEU A 436 7.82 -12.37 14.22
C LEU A 436 6.37 -12.13 13.74
N TYR A 437 5.59 -11.34 14.49
CA TYR A 437 4.19 -11.09 14.21
C TYR A 437 3.95 -9.61 13.91
N ILE A 438 3.34 -9.31 12.77
CA ILE A 438 2.98 -7.95 12.35
C ILE A 438 1.46 -7.90 12.21
N PRO A 439 0.74 -7.33 13.19
CA PRO A 439 -0.70 -7.15 13.10
C PRO A 439 -1.05 -6.00 12.14
N ASP A 440 -2.27 -6.01 11.59
CA ASP A 440 -2.75 -4.96 10.69
C ASP A 440 -3.00 -3.65 11.44
N PHE A 441 -3.62 -3.74 12.62
CA PHE A 441 -3.89 -2.59 13.48
C PHE A 441 -3.61 -2.90 14.94
N ALA A 442 -3.42 -1.84 15.72
CA ALA A 442 -3.48 -1.88 17.16
C ALA A 442 -4.48 -0.86 17.67
N PHE A 443 -5.26 -1.25 18.67
CA PHE A 443 -6.13 -0.37 19.43
C PHE A 443 -5.48 -0.06 20.75
N TYR A 444 -5.56 1.20 21.14
CA TYR A 444 -5.01 1.69 22.40
C TYR A 444 -6.10 2.35 23.22
N ARG A 445 -6.08 2.09 24.52
CA ARG A 445 -6.89 2.80 25.52
C ARG A 445 -6.09 2.89 26.82
N GLY A 446 -5.45 4.03 27.06
CA GLY A 446 -4.45 4.15 28.11
C GLY A 446 -3.28 3.17 27.90
N ASN A 447 -2.97 2.38 28.90
CA ASN A 447 -1.91 1.36 28.83
C ASN A 447 -2.35 0.03 28.17
N LEU A 448 -3.63 -0.07 27.81
CA LEU A 448 -4.17 -1.25 27.20
C LEU A 448 -3.93 -1.21 25.67
N LYS A 449 -3.30 -2.27 25.18
CA LYS A 449 -3.04 -2.48 23.73
C LYS A 449 -3.68 -3.79 23.28
N VAL A 450 -4.46 -3.72 22.22
CA VAL A 450 -5.12 -4.88 21.60
C VAL A 450 -4.79 -4.87 20.11
N TRP A 451 -4.32 -5.97 19.58
CA TRP A 451 -4.01 -6.09 18.14
C TRP A 451 -5.20 -6.62 17.35
N LEU A 452 -5.32 -6.16 16.11
CA LEU A 452 -6.29 -6.67 15.15
C LEU A 452 -5.55 -7.30 13.97
N GLU A 453 -5.99 -8.49 13.59
CA GLU A 453 -5.56 -9.21 12.40
C GLU A 453 -6.74 -9.43 11.47
N ILE A 454 -6.64 -8.97 10.22
CA ILE A 454 -7.67 -9.13 9.20
C ILE A 454 -7.31 -10.29 8.28
N ILE A 455 -8.17 -11.29 8.20
CA ILE A 455 -7.96 -12.48 7.38
C ILE A 455 -9.02 -12.50 6.28
N GLY A 456 -8.65 -11.99 5.09
CA GLY A 456 -9.53 -11.86 3.93
C GLY A 456 -9.27 -12.87 2.81
N PHE A 457 -8.09 -13.50 2.81
CA PHE A 457 -7.68 -14.49 1.79
C PHE A 457 -6.89 -15.62 2.43
N TRP A 458 -7.00 -16.83 1.88
CA TRP A 458 -6.24 -17.99 2.36
C TRP A 458 -6.07 -19.08 1.30
N THR A 459 -4.98 -19.87 1.46
CA THR A 459 -4.83 -21.19 0.87
C THR A 459 -4.86 -22.25 2.00
N PRO A 460 -5.17 -23.53 1.73
CA PRO A 460 -5.20 -24.55 2.77
C PRO A 460 -3.92 -24.59 3.63
N ASP A 461 -2.75 -24.49 3.00
CA ASP A 461 -1.47 -24.51 3.70
C ASP A 461 -1.24 -23.25 4.54
N TYR A 462 -1.62 -22.07 4.04
CA TYR A 462 -1.56 -20.83 4.79
C TYR A 462 -2.46 -20.89 6.02
N ARG A 463 -3.68 -21.45 5.89
CA ARG A 463 -4.60 -21.63 7.03
C ARG A 463 -3.98 -22.43 8.16
N VAL A 464 -3.42 -23.62 7.85
CA VAL A 464 -2.80 -24.49 8.86
C VAL A 464 -1.72 -23.74 9.61
N ARG A 465 -0.80 -23.11 8.91
CA ARG A 465 0.31 -22.35 9.51
C ARG A 465 -0.16 -21.14 10.30
N LYS A 466 -1.19 -20.43 9.80
CA LYS A 466 -1.77 -19.28 10.50
C LYS A 466 -2.39 -19.70 11.82
N LEU A 467 -3.14 -20.81 11.84
CA LEU A 467 -3.73 -21.37 13.06
C LEU A 467 -2.64 -21.81 14.05
N GLU A 468 -1.62 -22.53 13.60
CA GLU A 468 -0.47 -22.90 14.44
C GLU A 468 0.23 -21.68 15.06
N LYS A 469 0.39 -20.60 14.26
CA LYS A 469 0.97 -19.36 14.73
C LYS A 469 0.10 -18.68 15.78
N LEU A 470 -1.20 -18.63 15.58
CA LEU A 470 -2.16 -18.07 16.54
C LEU A 470 -2.23 -18.91 17.83
N ASP A 471 -2.16 -20.25 17.74
CA ASP A 471 -2.11 -21.13 18.90
C ASP A 471 -0.84 -20.92 19.73
N LYS A 472 0.32 -20.78 19.09
CA LYS A 472 1.58 -20.43 19.75
C LYS A 472 1.49 -19.08 20.49
N LEU A 473 0.87 -18.07 19.86
CA LEU A 473 0.64 -16.76 20.48
C LEU A 473 -0.31 -16.86 21.68
N LYS A 474 -1.36 -17.69 21.60
CA LYS A 474 -2.29 -17.94 22.70
C LYS A 474 -1.61 -18.64 23.86
N ALA A 475 -0.78 -19.64 23.59
CA ALA A 475 -0.06 -20.40 24.62
C ALA A 475 0.89 -19.52 25.46
N GLN A 476 1.42 -18.42 24.89
CA GLN A 476 2.22 -17.44 25.63
C GLN A 476 1.43 -16.59 26.64
N GLY A 477 0.10 -16.50 26.46
CA GLY A 477 -0.80 -15.92 27.46
C GLY A 477 -0.83 -14.37 27.58
N ASN A 478 0.13 -13.66 26.99
CA ASN A 478 0.33 -12.22 27.24
C ASN A 478 -0.23 -11.29 26.14
N HIS A 479 -0.78 -11.86 25.06
CA HIS A 479 -1.17 -11.07 23.89
C HIS A 479 -2.69 -10.98 23.76
N LYS A 480 -3.17 -9.73 23.62
CA LYS A 480 -4.58 -9.43 23.38
C LYS A 480 -4.76 -9.21 21.89
N ILE A 481 -5.35 -10.17 21.21
CA ILE A 481 -5.55 -10.16 19.76
C ILE A 481 -7.04 -10.33 19.47
N VAL A 482 -7.52 -9.63 18.46
CA VAL A 482 -8.84 -9.80 17.84
C VAL A 482 -8.63 -10.25 16.40
N LEU A 483 -9.40 -11.20 15.95
CA LEU A 483 -9.39 -11.68 14.57
C LEU A 483 -10.61 -11.13 13.83
N ALA A 484 -10.39 -10.56 12.65
CA ALA A 484 -11.46 -10.22 11.71
C ALA A 484 -11.38 -11.17 10.51
N LEU A 485 -12.34 -12.08 10.39
CA LEU A 485 -12.38 -13.10 9.34
C LEU A 485 -13.47 -12.78 8.32
N ALA A 486 -13.15 -12.95 7.05
CA ALA A 486 -14.18 -12.95 6.02
C ALA A 486 -15.19 -14.07 6.29
N GLN A 487 -16.49 -13.77 6.17
CA GLN A 487 -17.58 -14.70 6.49
C GLN A 487 -17.46 -16.04 5.75
N GLU A 488 -16.94 -15.99 4.53
CA GLU A 488 -16.71 -17.15 3.66
C GLU A 488 -15.67 -18.12 4.23
N LEU A 489 -14.77 -17.61 5.07
CA LEU A 489 -13.69 -18.39 5.69
C LEU A 489 -14.09 -18.99 7.02
N LYS A 490 -15.27 -18.68 7.55
CA LYS A 490 -15.71 -19.11 8.87
C LYS A 490 -15.58 -20.62 9.03
N ALA A 491 -16.23 -21.40 8.17
CA ALA A 491 -16.17 -22.86 8.23
C ALA A 491 -14.73 -23.38 8.19
N SER A 492 -13.91 -22.83 7.28
CA SER A 492 -12.53 -23.24 7.11
C SER A 492 -11.64 -23.00 8.33
N PHE A 493 -11.95 -22.04 9.19
CA PHE A 493 -11.18 -21.74 10.41
C PHE A 493 -11.77 -22.34 11.68
N THR A 494 -13.06 -22.69 11.67
CA THR A 494 -13.77 -23.25 12.84
C THR A 494 -14.06 -24.72 12.72
N GLU A 495 -13.76 -25.37 11.60
CA GLU A 495 -13.90 -26.81 11.39
C GLU A 495 -12.53 -27.41 11.08
N ASP A 496 -12.20 -28.55 11.66
CA ASP A 496 -10.99 -29.29 11.31
C ASP A 496 -11.23 -30.25 10.12
N SER A 497 -10.21 -31.06 9.76
CA SER A 497 -10.27 -32.01 8.65
C SER A 497 -11.33 -33.09 8.82
N ASP A 498 -11.77 -33.35 10.05
CA ASP A 498 -12.74 -34.40 10.39
C ASP A 498 -14.16 -33.82 10.60
N GLY A 499 -14.31 -32.48 10.38
CA GLY A 499 -15.58 -31.76 10.52
C GLY A 499 -15.96 -31.45 11.97
N GLU A 500 -15.05 -31.64 12.93
CA GLU A 500 -15.27 -31.23 14.32
C GLU A 500 -15.09 -29.72 14.48
N GLN A 501 -15.92 -29.09 15.33
CA GLN A 501 -15.83 -27.67 15.60
C GLN A 501 -14.62 -27.34 16.46
N ARG A 502 -13.76 -26.46 15.96
CA ARG A 502 -12.62 -25.91 16.65
C ARG A 502 -12.91 -24.49 17.13
N GLU A 503 -12.64 -24.22 18.39
CA GLU A 503 -12.63 -22.84 18.89
C GLU A 503 -11.40 -22.09 18.40
N LEU A 504 -11.63 -20.83 17.97
CA LEU A 504 -10.52 -19.94 17.60
C LEU A 504 -9.74 -19.54 18.86
N PRO A 505 -8.40 -19.41 18.77
CA PRO A 505 -7.57 -19.09 19.94
C PRO A 505 -7.82 -17.67 20.48
N PHE A 506 -8.38 -16.77 19.69
CA PHE A 506 -8.68 -15.39 20.05
C PHE A 506 -10.11 -15.02 19.68
N PRO A 507 -10.71 -13.99 20.34
CA PRO A 507 -12.00 -13.43 19.95
C PRO A 507 -12.04 -13.06 18.49
N ALA A 508 -13.12 -13.40 17.80
CA ALA A 508 -13.24 -13.20 16.36
C ALA A 508 -14.53 -12.49 15.98
N ILE A 509 -14.45 -11.67 14.96
CA ILE A 509 -15.59 -11.05 14.27
C ILE A 509 -15.60 -11.49 12.81
N TYR A 510 -16.80 -11.63 12.24
CA TYR A 510 -16.98 -12.09 10.87
C TYR A 510 -17.57 -10.98 10.02
N PHE A 511 -16.95 -10.68 8.87
CA PHE A 511 -17.41 -9.65 7.94
C PHE A 511 -17.63 -10.22 6.53
N LYS A 512 -18.53 -9.59 5.75
CA LYS A 512 -18.80 -9.99 4.35
C LYS A 512 -18.01 -9.16 3.36
N GLN A 513 -18.33 -7.88 3.26
CA GLN A 513 -17.73 -6.96 2.29
C GLN A 513 -16.90 -5.86 2.97
N SER A 514 -17.26 -5.50 4.19
CA SER A 514 -16.56 -4.47 4.97
C SER A 514 -16.56 -4.84 6.45
N LEU A 515 -15.48 -4.50 7.12
CA LEU A 515 -15.34 -4.60 8.56
C LEU A 515 -15.93 -3.34 9.18
N ARG A 516 -16.93 -3.50 10.06
CA ARG A 516 -17.63 -2.38 10.70
C ARG A 516 -16.92 -1.95 11.99
N PRO A 517 -16.46 -0.69 12.10
CA PRO A 517 -15.79 -0.21 13.30
C PRO A 517 -16.62 -0.35 14.57
N THR A 518 -17.93 -0.12 14.51
CA THR A 518 -18.84 -0.23 15.65
C THR A 518 -18.89 -1.62 16.25
N GLU A 519 -18.78 -2.66 15.42
CA GLU A 519 -18.74 -4.06 15.88
C GLU A 519 -17.41 -4.36 16.59
N ILE A 520 -16.30 -3.81 16.07
CA ILE A 520 -15.00 -3.90 16.73
C ILE A 520 -15.01 -3.18 18.08
N VAL A 521 -15.54 -1.95 18.14
CA VAL A 521 -15.65 -1.21 19.42
C VAL A 521 -16.46 -2.01 20.44
N LYS A 522 -17.57 -2.60 20.01
CA LYS A 522 -18.39 -3.46 20.87
C LYS A 522 -17.61 -4.67 21.40
N LEU A 523 -16.91 -5.39 20.51
CA LEU A 523 -16.08 -6.53 20.89
C LEU A 523 -14.96 -6.11 21.85
N LEU A 524 -14.29 -4.98 21.59
CA LEU A 524 -13.25 -4.45 22.47
C LEU A 524 -13.79 -4.14 23.88
N GLN A 525 -15.00 -3.59 23.97
CA GLN A 525 -15.66 -3.33 25.25
C GLN A 525 -16.05 -4.62 25.97
N GLU A 526 -16.61 -5.60 25.27
CA GLU A 526 -17.06 -6.87 25.85
C GLU A 526 -15.91 -7.75 26.33
N GLN A 527 -14.80 -7.80 25.57
CA GLN A 527 -13.70 -8.73 25.84
C GLN A 527 -12.54 -8.14 26.64
N PHE A 528 -12.36 -6.81 26.58
CA PHE A 528 -11.21 -6.12 27.16
C PHE A 528 -11.61 -4.94 28.05
N ASP A 529 -12.81 -4.94 28.64
CA ASP A 529 -13.23 -3.90 29.58
C ASP A 529 -12.51 -4.09 30.93
N ASP A 530 -11.62 -3.16 31.23
CA ASP A 530 -10.87 -3.05 32.47
C ASP A 530 -11.42 -1.98 33.42
N ARG A 531 -12.65 -1.48 33.15
CA ARG A 531 -13.25 -0.34 33.85
C ARG A 531 -13.29 -0.53 35.36
N ALA A 532 -13.71 -1.70 35.81
CA ALA A 532 -13.82 -1.97 37.25
C ALA A 532 -12.44 -1.91 37.94
N SER A 533 -11.41 -2.47 37.30
CA SER A 533 -10.02 -2.45 37.81
C SER A 533 -9.45 -1.02 37.83
N ARG A 534 -9.69 -0.25 36.76
CA ARG A 534 -9.23 1.15 36.68
C ARG A 534 -9.89 2.05 37.70
N LEU A 535 -11.21 1.92 37.89
CA LEU A 535 -11.93 2.70 38.89
C LEU A 535 -11.48 2.37 40.33
N ALA A 536 -11.09 1.11 40.60
CA ALA A 536 -10.50 0.73 41.87
C ALA A 536 -9.11 1.35 42.04
N GLN A 537 -8.28 1.34 40.99
CA GLN A 537 -6.94 1.94 41.02
C GLN A 537 -6.97 3.44 41.11
N ALA A 538 -7.95 4.12 40.50
CA ALA A 538 -8.16 5.57 40.63
C ALA A 538 -8.35 6.00 42.08
N GLY A 539 -9.04 5.19 42.90
CA GLY A 539 -9.15 5.42 44.34
C GLY A 539 -7.81 5.39 45.09
N SER A 540 -6.88 4.54 44.63
CA SER A 540 -5.54 4.45 45.23
C SER A 540 -4.62 5.60 44.82
N ASN A 541 -4.93 6.33 43.76
CA ASN A 541 -4.14 7.45 43.26
C ASN A 541 -4.56 8.80 43.90
N GLN A 542 -5.46 8.79 44.89
CA GLN A 542 -5.93 9.99 45.56
C GLN A 542 -4.79 10.77 46.22
N THR A 543 -3.81 10.12 46.80
CA THR A 543 -2.64 10.78 47.45
C THR A 543 -1.84 11.58 46.42
N ASN A 544 -1.57 11.04 45.25
CA ASN A 544 -0.86 11.75 44.17
C ASN A 544 -1.66 12.96 43.69
N LEU A 545 -2.99 12.84 43.63
CA LEU A 545 -3.88 13.92 43.24
C LEU A 545 -3.83 15.07 44.26
N GLU A 546 -3.86 14.76 45.57
CA GLU A 546 -3.78 15.76 46.65
C GLU A 546 -2.42 16.46 46.67
N GLU A 547 -1.33 15.75 46.43
CA GLU A 547 0.02 16.33 46.32
C GLU A 547 0.12 17.31 45.13
N LEU A 548 -0.37 16.93 43.93
CA LEU A 548 -0.38 17.81 42.77
C LEU A 548 -1.24 19.06 42.99
N ARG A 549 -2.41 18.89 43.62
CA ARG A 549 -3.32 19.97 43.98
C ARG A 549 -2.68 20.94 44.98
N ALA A 550 -1.94 20.43 45.96
CA ALA A 550 -1.24 21.24 46.94
C ALA A 550 -0.10 22.06 46.29
N GLN A 551 0.60 21.54 45.30
CA GLN A 551 1.70 22.23 44.64
C GLN A 551 1.27 23.42 43.78
N LYS A 552 0.18 23.27 43.00
CA LYS A 552 -0.26 24.25 41.98
C LYS A 552 -1.57 24.94 42.34
N GLY A 553 -2.27 24.51 43.39
CA GLY A 553 -3.60 24.98 43.74
C GLY A 553 -4.73 24.35 42.89
N PHE A 554 -4.41 23.77 41.75
CA PHE A 554 -5.37 23.09 40.91
C PHE A 554 -4.71 21.93 40.09
N VAL A 555 -5.52 21.04 39.58
CA VAL A 555 -5.14 19.98 38.61
C VAL A 555 -6.08 20.10 37.40
N ALA A 556 -5.54 20.39 36.24
CA ALA A 556 -6.32 20.55 35.00
C ALA A 556 -7.09 19.25 34.62
N GLU A 557 -8.27 19.38 33.98
CA GLU A 557 -9.15 18.23 33.64
C GLU A 557 -8.42 17.15 32.86
N GLU A 558 -7.60 17.51 31.87
CA GLU A 558 -6.80 16.55 31.09
C GLU A 558 -5.81 15.78 31.97
N SER A 559 -5.13 16.51 32.91
CA SER A 559 -4.20 15.88 33.84
C SER A 559 -4.91 15.00 34.87
N LEU A 560 -6.17 15.31 35.24
CA LEU A 560 -6.98 14.45 36.10
C LEU A 560 -7.25 13.09 35.51
N LEU A 561 -7.57 13.04 34.21
CA LEU A 561 -7.77 11.77 33.50
C LEU A 561 -6.50 10.92 33.52
N GLU A 562 -5.35 11.55 33.28
CA GLU A 562 -4.06 10.85 33.28
C GLU A 562 -3.66 10.35 34.68
N VAL A 563 -3.71 11.22 35.68
CA VAL A 563 -3.33 10.90 37.08
C VAL A 563 -4.22 9.81 37.68
N LEU A 564 -5.51 9.86 37.40
CA LEU A 564 -6.47 8.86 37.87
C LEU A 564 -6.54 7.61 36.95
N GLY A 565 -5.88 7.61 35.80
CA GLY A 565 -5.90 6.50 34.84
C GLY A 565 -7.28 6.27 34.20
N LEU A 566 -8.02 7.36 33.99
CA LEU A 566 -9.39 7.33 33.45
C LEU A 566 -9.40 7.70 31.96
N TYR A 567 -10.42 7.24 31.23
CA TYR A 567 -10.44 7.39 29.76
C TYR A 567 -11.46 8.41 29.24
N ASN A 568 -12.42 8.78 30.07
CA ASN A 568 -13.45 9.74 29.65
C ASN A 568 -14.02 10.51 30.85
N LYS A 569 -14.71 11.61 30.52
CA LYS A 569 -15.33 12.50 31.47
C LYS A 569 -16.37 11.85 32.38
N ASN A 570 -17.12 10.87 31.88
CA ASN A 570 -18.12 10.16 32.68
C ASN A 570 -17.47 9.31 33.77
N GLU A 571 -16.33 8.66 33.47
CA GLU A 571 -15.53 7.95 34.48
C GLU A 571 -14.95 8.93 35.50
N LEU A 572 -14.47 10.09 35.05
CA LEU A 572 -13.95 11.16 35.92
C LEU A 572 -15.03 11.62 36.89
N LEU A 573 -16.19 12.04 36.40
CA LEU A 573 -17.28 12.54 37.26
C LEU A 573 -17.74 11.48 38.26
N SER A 574 -17.87 10.22 37.84
CA SER A 574 -18.24 9.12 38.76
C SER A 574 -17.17 8.83 39.81
N THR A 575 -15.91 9.02 39.48
CA THR A 575 -14.78 8.85 40.41
C THR A 575 -14.71 10.02 41.41
N LEU A 576 -14.79 11.26 40.92
CA LEU A 576 -14.82 12.44 41.78
C LEU A 576 -15.99 12.45 42.76
N GLN A 577 -17.16 11.93 42.33
CA GLN A 577 -18.32 11.77 43.21
C GLN A 577 -18.04 10.76 44.33
N LYS A 578 -17.42 9.62 43.99
CA LYS A 578 -17.02 8.61 44.99
C LYS A 578 -15.96 9.08 45.95
N LEU A 579 -15.05 9.94 45.52
CA LEU A 579 -13.99 10.55 46.30
C LEU A 579 -14.46 11.78 47.12
N GLY A 580 -15.70 12.24 46.91
CA GLY A 580 -16.25 13.41 47.57
C GLY A 580 -15.66 14.75 47.07
N LEU A 581 -15.05 14.77 45.90
CA LEU A 581 -14.32 15.92 45.33
C LEU A 581 -15.14 16.73 44.32
N MET A 582 -16.42 16.41 44.14
CA MET A 582 -17.27 17.09 43.13
C MET A 582 -17.50 18.58 43.42
N THR A 583 -17.45 19.02 44.70
CA THR A 583 -17.59 20.42 45.07
C THR A 583 -16.44 21.29 44.59
N ASP A 584 -15.27 20.70 44.49
CA ASP A 584 -14.02 21.36 44.13
C ASP A 584 -13.71 21.25 42.60
N TYR A 585 -14.53 20.50 41.91
CA TYR A 585 -14.40 20.33 40.45
C TYR A 585 -15.14 21.43 39.69
N ILE A 586 -14.43 21.98 38.70
CA ILE A 586 -14.95 22.96 37.74
C ILE A 586 -14.91 22.35 36.37
N ASP A 587 -16.07 22.27 35.71
CA ASP A 587 -16.21 21.67 34.38
C ASP A 587 -15.28 22.36 33.38
N ALA A 588 -14.61 21.55 32.54
CA ALA A 588 -13.60 21.95 31.55
C ALA A 588 -12.34 22.67 32.14
N TYR A 589 -12.29 22.99 33.40
CA TYR A 589 -11.10 23.60 34.05
C TYR A 589 -10.30 22.56 34.84
N GLY A 590 -10.95 21.83 35.75
CA GLY A 590 -10.33 20.81 36.57
C GLY A 590 -10.69 20.91 38.06
N LEU A 591 -9.86 20.30 38.91
CA LEU A 591 -10.05 20.22 40.35
C LEU A 591 -9.26 21.33 41.03
N CYS A 592 -9.94 22.27 41.69
CA CYS A 592 -9.33 23.43 42.35
C CYS A 592 -9.32 23.30 43.89
N SER A 593 -8.32 23.86 44.54
CA SER A 593 -8.33 24.00 45.99
C SER A 593 -9.16 25.23 46.41
N PRO A 594 -9.80 25.21 47.59
CA PRO A 594 -10.53 26.38 48.10
C PRO A 594 -9.66 27.62 48.23
N ASP A 595 -8.40 27.46 48.63
CA ASP A 595 -7.43 28.55 48.76
C ASP A 595 -7.09 29.17 47.40
N TYR A 596 -6.93 28.35 46.36
CA TYR A 596 -6.69 28.83 45.00
C TYR A 596 -7.87 29.67 44.50
N LEU A 597 -9.12 29.20 44.68
CA LEU A 597 -10.32 29.91 44.27
C LEU A 597 -10.45 31.24 45.03
N THR A 598 -10.16 31.21 46.32
CA THR A 598 -10.18 32.45 47.17
C THR A 598 -9.13 33.45 46.68
N GLN A 599 -7.91 33.02 46.43
CA GLN A 599 -6.83 33.86 45.93
C GLN A 599 -7.13 34.44 44.54
N ALA A 600 -7.67 33.64 43.62
CA ALA A 600 -8.10 34.09 42.32
C ALA A 600 -9.22 35.15 42.43
N GLY A 601 -10.23 34.88 43.23
CA GLY A 601 -11.33 35.82 43.48
C GLY A 601 -10.85 37.17 44.06
N VAL A 602 -10.02 37.14 45.09
CA VAL A 602 -9.44 38.35 45.68
C VAL A 602 -8.60 39.13 44.67
N THR A 603 -7.83 38.46 43.83
CA THR A 603 -7.01 39.11 42.82
C THR A 603 -7.87 39.85 41.80
N LEU A 604 -8.93 39.23 41.30
CA LEU A 604 -9.82 39.88 40.32
C LEU A 604 -10.69 40.97 40.94
N LEU A 605 -11.14 40.80 42.20
CA LEU A 605 -11.84 41.84 42.90
C LEU A 605 -10.98 43.10 43.10
N LYS A 606 -9.66 42.94 43.35
CA LYS A 606 -8.71 44.06 43.37
C LYS A 606 -8.53 44.71 42.02
N ALA A 607 -8.45 43.90 40.94
CA ALA A 607 -8.35 44.46 39.60
C ALA A 607 -9.60 45.27 39.22
N LEU A 608 -10.79 44.84 39.66
CA LEU A 608 -12.07 45.53 39.49
C LEU A 608 -12.23 46.77 40.43
N GLU A 609 -11.23 47.15 41.26
CA GLU A 609 -11.23 48.42 41.93
C GLU A 609 -10.89 49.61 41.02
N PHE A 610 -10.25 49.31 39.90
CA PHE A 610 -9.82 50.30 38.91
C PHE A 610 -10.63 50.26 37.60
N THR A 611 -11.51 49.27 37.41
CA THR A 611 -12.36 49.12 36.22
C THR A 611 -13.73 48.53 36.62
N ASP A 612 -14.80 48.89 35.92
CA ASP A 612 -16.15 48.34 36.19
C ASP A 612 -16.33 46.94 35.64
N ARG A 613 -15.48 46.52 34.68
CA ARG A 613 -15.51 45.21 33.99
C ARG A 613 -14.14 44.79 33.50
N LEU A 614 -13.91 43.50 33.37
CA LEU A 614 -12.74 42.88 32.73
C LEU A 614 -13.21 41.93 31.66
N THR A 615 -12.51 41.89 30.55
CA THR A 615 -12.64 40.79 29.56
C THR A 615 -11.98 39.51 30.11
N PRO A 616 -12.30 38.31 29.59
CA PRO A 616 -11.61 37.08 30.00
C PRO A 616 -10.09 37.18 29.88
N ASP A 617 -9.57 37.77 28.79
CA ASP A 617 -8.13 37.93 28.56
C ASP A 617 -7.48 38.91 29.61
N GLU A 618 -8.15 39.98 29.97
CA GLU A 618 -7.68 40.90 31.02
C GLU A 618 -7.72 40.22 32.39
N ALA A 619 -8.74 39.43 32.67
CA ALA A 619 -8.83 38.63 33.89
C ALA A 619 -7.70 37.60 33.98
N GLU A 620 -7.43 36.90 32.85
CA GLU A 620 -6.31 36.00 32.76
C GLU A 620 -4.96 36.69 33.01
N ALA A 621 -4.72 37.82 32.34
CA ALA A 621 -3.51 38.63 32.53
C ALA A 621 -3.35 39.10 33.99
N ALA A 622 -4.42 39.49 34.68
CA ALA A 622 -4.39 39.88 36.09
C ALA A 622 -4.03 38.72 37.01
N LEU A 623 -4.56 37.54 36.78
CA LEU A 623 -4.25 36.32 37.54
C LEU A 623 -2.81 35.88 37.34
N VAL A 624 -2.34 35.82 36.07
CA VAL A 624 -0.95 35.49 35.75
C VAL A 624 0.04 36.47 36.35
N SER A 625 -0.26 37.78 36.29
CA SER A 625 0.61 38.81 36.88
C SER A 625 0.69 38.73 38.41
N SER A 626 -0.31 38.15 39.08
CA SER A 626 -0.28 37.86 40.50
C SER A 626 0.48 36.58 40.88
N GLY A 627 1.02 35.85 39.88
CA GLY A 627 1.76 34.60 40.08
C GLY A 627 0.89 33.36 40.18
N LEU A 628 -0.41 33.43 39.87
CA LEU A 628 -1.29 32.26 39.82
C LEU A 628 -1.08 31.49 38.51
N ALA A 629 -0.84 30.19 38.64
CA ALA A 629 -0.83 29.30 37.51
C ALA A 629 -2.27 29.06 37.03
N LEU A 630 -2.49 28.98 35.70
CA LEU A 630 -3.80 28.77 35.10
C LEU A 630 -3.77 27.54 34.16
N ALA A 631 -4.93 26.93 33.99
CA ALA A 631 -5.14 25.90 32.95
C ALA A 631 -5.32 26.61 31.59
N ALA A 632 -4.65 26.13 30.57
CA ALA A 632 -4.69 26.76 29.24
C ALA A 632 -6.11 26.77 28.64
N GLY A 633 -6.56 27.98 28.20
CA GLY A 633 -7.78 28.15 27.39
C GLY A 633 -9.13 27.94 28.08
N GLN A 634 -9.18 27.82 29.42
CA GLN A 634 -10.41 27.47 30.18
C GLN A 634 -10.81 28.50 31.24
N ILE A 635 -10.38 29.74 31.06
CA ILE A 635 -10.55 30.80 32.08
C ILE A 635 -12.03 31.09 32.40
N GLU A 636 -12.93 31.07 31.43
CA GLU A 636 -14.35 31.38 31.63
C GLU A 636 -15.03 30.45 32.64
N SER A 637 -14.67 29.14 32.61
CA SER A 637 -15.20 28.16 33.55
C SER A 637 -14.78 28.45 34.99
N LEU A 638 -13.54 28.89 35.20
CA LEU A 638 -13.04 29.33 36.47
C LEU A 638 -13.78 30.61 36.97
N LEU A 639 -13.92 31.60 36.09
CA LEU A 639 -14.54 32.89 36.42
C LEU A 639 -15.97 32.74 36.94
N GLY A 640 -16.73 31.80 36.35
CA GLY A 640 -18.10 31.49 36.77
C GLY A 640 -18.25 30.86 38.17
N ARG A 641 -17.11 30.45 38.82
CA ARG A 641 -17.08 29.81 40.15
C ARG A 641 -16.51 30.68 41.25
N LEU A 642 -15.96 31.85 40.89
CA LEU A 642 -15.35 32.74 41.88
C LEU A 642 -16.39 33.53 42.61
N SER A 643 -16.35 33.55 43.96
CA SER A 643 -17.30 34.27 44.81
C SER A 643 -17.12 35.77 44.68
N GLY A 644 -18.23 36.51 44.67
CA GLY A 644 -18.24 37.98 44.59
C GLY A 644 -18.04 38.53 43.17
N LEU A 645 -17.96 37.64 42.15
CA LEU A 645 -17.86 38.00 40.76
C LEU A 645 -19.06 37.48 39.97
N ALA A 646 -19.46 38.22 38.94
CA ALA A 646 -20.51 37.84 38.01
C ALA A 646 -19.94 37.82 36.58
N VAL A 647 -20.21 36.77 35.82
CA VAL A 647 -19.90 36.70 34.39
C VAL A 647 -21.14 37.15 33.62
N VAL A 648 -21.02 38.24 32.89
CA VAL A 648 -22.09 38.86 32.12
C VAL A 648 -21.82 38.64 30.62
N ARG A 649 -22.82 38.18 29.91
CA ARG A 649 -22.75 37.92 28.45
C ARG A 649 -23.77 38.78 27.71
N PRO A 650 -23.40 40.03 27.32
CA PRO A 650 -24.32 40.93 26.61
C PRO A 650 -24.66 40.46 25.20
N SER A 651 -23.75 39.73 24.58
CA SER A 651 -23.97 39.14 23.23
C SER A 651 -23.30 37.75 23.14
N LEU A 652 -23.47 37.05 22.00
CA LEU A 652 -22.84 35.78 21.75
C LEU A 652 -21.30 35.85 21.69
N PHE A 653 -20.74 37.06 21.46
CA PHE A 653 -19.30 37.27 21.27
C PHE A 653 -18.64 38.09 22.37
N GLU A 654 -19.42 38.60 23.34
CA GLU A 654 -18.92 39.46 24.37
C GLU A 654 -19.16 38.82 25.74
N VAL A 655 -18.08 38.66 26.50
CA VAL A 655 -18.10 38.15 27.88
C VAL A 655 -17.33 39.12 28.74
N TYR A 656 -17.91 39.51 29.87
CA TYR A 656 -17.28 40.39 30.87
C TYR A 656 -17.40 39.79 32.26
N VAL A 657 -16.40 40.06 33.08
CA VAL A 657 -16.42 39.79 34.53
C VAL A 657 -16.63 41.10 35.26
N THR A 658 -17.56 41.10 36.19
CA THR A 658 -17.91 42.28 37.01
C THR A 658 -18.02 41.86 38.48
N ARG A 659 -18.08 42.84 39.40
CA ARG A 659 -18.49 42.52 40.77
C ARG A 659 -19.95 42.10 40.82
N GLU A 660 -20.24 41.15 41.68
CA GLU A 660 -21.63 40.72 41.90
C GLU A 660 -22.51 41.91 42.33
N GLY A 661 -23.64 42.12 41.65
CA GLY A 661 -24.55 43.25 41.88
C GLY A 661 -24.23 44.53 41.09
N THR A 662 -23.17 44.56 40.26
CA THR A 662 -22.89 45.69 39.36
C THR A 662 -23.85 45.66 38.17
N VAL A 663 -24.61 46.76 37.98
CA VAL A 663 -25.47 46.96 36.80
C VAL A 663 -24.60 47.60 35.71
N LEU A 664 -24.31 46.87 34.67
CA LEU A 664 -23.62 47.42 33.50
C LEU A 664 -24.61 48.24 32.67
N GLU A 665 -24.39 49.54 32.48
CA GLU A 665 -25.04 50.30 31.43
C GLU A 665 -24.52 49.82 30.06
N LEU A 666 -25.30 48.98 29.41
CA LEU A 666 -24.99 48.53 28.04
C LEU A 666 -25.38 49.65 27.08
N GLU A 667 -24.43 50.31 26.46
CA GLU A 667 -24.68 51.17 25.31
C GLU A 667 -25.25 50.28 24.17
N ILE A 668 -26.56 50.24 24.03
CA ILE A 668 -27.21 49.67 22.84
C ILE A 668 -26.92 50.64 21.70
N PRO A 669 -26.14 50.29 20.67
CA PRO A 669 -25.97 51.18 19.54
C PRO A 669 -27.35 51.31 18.85
N LEU A 670 -27.96 52.50 19.02
CA LEU A 670 -29.15 52.88 18.31
C LEU A 670 -28.86 52.75 16.81
N ALA A 671 -29.48 51.76 16.18
CA ALA A 671 -29.47 51.57 14.73
C ALA A 671 -29.75 52.91 14.04
N GLY A 672 -28.76 53.44 13.36
CA GLY A 672 -28.79 54.76 12.72
C GLY A 672 -30.03 54.97 11.88
N ALA A 673 -30.79 56.00 12.24
CA ALA A 673 -31.89 56.48 11.47
C ALA A 673 -31.46 56.85 10.05
N GLY A 674 -31.73 55.96 9.10
CA GLY A 674 -31.51 56.18 7.69
C GLY A 674 -32.33 57.33 7.18
N LYS A 675 -31.68 58.48 6.87
CA LYS A 675 -32.28 59.60 6.14
C LYS A 675 -32.79 59.11 4.78
N GLY A 676 -34.07 58.90 4.71
CA GLY A 676 -34.74 58.64 3.44
C GLY A 676 -34.67 59.86 2.50
N LYS A 677 -33.91 59.72 1.40
CA LYS A 677 -34.03 60.62 0.25
C LYS A 677 -35.26 60.21 -0.56
N ARG A 678 -36.34 61.07 -0.46
CA ARG A 678 -37.44 61.06 -1.40
C ARG A 678 -36.90 61.49 -2.80
N GLY A 679 -36.78 60.59 -3.71
CA GLY A 679 -36.63 60.84 -5.14
C GLY A 679 -37.96 60.83 -5.81
N ARG A 680 -38.32 61.98 -6.42
CA ARG A 680 -39.53 62.23 -7.20
C ARG A 680 -39.57 61.43 -8.47
N ALA A 681 -40.72 60.98 -8.84
CA ALA A 681 -41.10 60.40 -10.12
C ALA A 681 -40.78 61.29 -11.35
N ARG A 682 -40.38 60.65 -12.39
CA ARG A 682 -40.97 60.72 -13.72
C ARG A 682 -40.72 59.41 -14.45
#